data_55526967b781d0d3948bebafe617707c
#
_entry.id   55526967b781d0d3948bebafe617707c
#
_cell.length_a   1.000
_cell.length_b   1.000
_cell.length_c   1.000
_cell.angle_alpha   90.00
_cell.angle_beta   90.00
_cell.angle_gamma   90.00
#
_symmetry.space_group_name_H-M   'P 1'
#
loop_
_entity.id
_entity.type
_entity.pdbx_description
1 polymer ?
#
loop_
_entity_poly.entity_id
_entity_poly.type
_entity_poly.pdbx_seq_one_letter_code
_entity_poly.pdbx_strand_id
1 'polypeptide(L)'
;PTTVKHKSYFTDEQGYLILPQNLKIGHYRIEEVNAPYGYTLNENYYEVNVDSNTAYQMDGTSGDVIIEIAYENHPVKGELNIVKQGEVLNGFKDDFTYQKENLEGAVFEVYAAEDIYTADFQKDDQGNRILEYASGALVGTVTTDKDGKAQIADLPLGTYKVVEKTAPEGFVLNEEAQTVTFSYKDQKTPVIEQTAAFENDRQKVEVSVVKQDAENETVVAGAEFGLYAKEDILAHGEVAVKADTLLGKAVSNEDGKAVFELDLPFGSYYIKELAAPAGYVSSFETLEVTAKYQGQDVKVVKLESIFKNQPTKVTFKKSDITTGVELSGATLTVLDKDGNVVDTWKSVKGEEHLIERLTAGETYTLREEMAPYGYLMAEEITFTVEDTAEIQKVEMKDDVPTGTLIINKKGEFLDKVSVLDSVGGWIKHLFEYFSGSLKEVTFEVYALEDIKAADGESEDYYKKDALVATITTDETGVAKLTDLPLGKYYVKEKETANGYVLDGETREVDLTYRDQNTAEVTYSADWQNKRQKAEVKVLKKAKDSDRVLEGAVFALCNKDDIVNAKGDVILKADTVIEEQATDKDGKLTFTADLPLGHTYYVKETSPAQGFATTDQVQEFTFEYGGAEKETLSYEFTFEDEATTVEFTKTSLTDGKEIEGAKLKVTDESGNTVDEWTSGKEPHIIKELTVGKKYTMTETLPADGYVTAESITFTVEDTSEVQKVEMKDDVTKVQISKTDISGKELPGAKLTILDKDGKTVESWTSEEKPHYIEMLPIGEYTLREETAPDGYLVAEDVKFTVKDTGEIQKVVMKDEVKPTETPTETPEETPETTSTPETKDTETTKTSTSPKTGDNTPILFWILLAGVGMAGVGGTVILRKKKKK
;
A
#
# COMPACT_ATOMS: atom_id res chain seq x y z
N PRO A 1 -1.91 -3.94 44.71
CA PRO A 1 -1.79 -2.50 44.49
C PRO A 1 -0.57 -1.99 45.21
N THR A 2 0.40 -1.46 44.48
CA THR A 2 1.59 -0.83 45.05
C THR A 2 1.21 0.54 45.59
N THR A 3 1.13 0.69 46.88
CA THR A 3 0.90 1.98 47.52
C THR A 3 2.19 2.79 47.46
N VAL A 4 2.24 3.79 46.58
CA VAL A 4 3.32 4.77 46.59
C VAL A 4 3.04 5.74 47.73
N LYS A 5 3.87 5.70 48.78
CA LYS A 5 3.78 6.64 49.91
C LYS A 5 4.72 7.81 49.68
N HIS A 6 4.16 8.94 49.30
CA HIS A 6 4.85 10.23 49.36
C HIS A 6 4.76 10.78 50.78
N LYS A 7 5.87 11.29 51.34
CA LYS A 7 5.90 11.70 52.76
C LYS A 7 5.45 13.14 53.02
N SER A 8 5.74 14.06 52.13
CA SER A 8 5.32 15.48 52.18
C SER A 8 5.67 16.22 50.90
N TYR A 9 5.04 17.31 50.65
CA TYR A 9 5.25 18.26 49.56
C TYR A 9 5.33 19.68 50.12
N PHE A 10 5.94 20.55 49.33
CA PHE A 10 6.14 21.98 49.67
C PHE A 10 5.53 22.87 48.59
N THR A 11 4.98 23.97 48.99
CA THR A 11 4.55 25.04 48.09
C THR A 11 5.75 25.78 47.53
N ASP A 12 5.65 26.24 46.30
CA ASP A 12 6.66 27.12 45.67
C ASP A 12 6.65 28.55 46.23
N GLU A 13 7.45 29.42 45.60
CA GLU A 13 7.57 30.81 45.98
C GLU A 13 6.28 31.63 45.76
N GLN A 14 5.33 31.10 44.97
CA GLN A 14 4.02 31.69 44.71
C GLN A 14 2.93 31.11 45.63
N GLY A 15 3.29 30.18 46.50
CA GLY A 15 2.35 29.54 47.40
C GLY A 15 1.60 28.35 46.84
N TYR A 16 1.99 27.87 45.67
CA TYR A 16 1.34 26.74 44.99
C TYR A 16 2.09 25.41 45.15
N LEU A 17 1.35 24.36 45.19
CA LEU A 17 1.88 23.01 45.08
C LEU A 17 1.19 22.21 43.97
N ILE A 18 1.96 21.74 43.01
CA ILE A 18 1.48 20.82 41.99
C ILE A 18 2.12 19.46 42.17
N LEU A 19 1.33 18.41 42.21
CA LEU A 19 1.84 17.06 42.35
C LEU A 19 2.58 16.62 41.09
N PRO A 20 3.77 15.98 41.21
CA PRO A 20 4.61 15.61 40.07
C PRO A 20 4.08 14.43 39.23
N GLN A 21 3.00 13.80 39.66
CA GLN A 21 2.38 12.68 38.96
C GLN A 21 0.86 12.71 39.16
N ASN A 22 0.16 12.34 38.10
CA ASN A 22 -1.30 12.27 38.09
C ASN A 22 -1.82 11.23 39.08
N LEU A 23 -2.82 11.62 39.85
CA LEU A 23 -3.44 10.74 40.86
C LEU A 23 -4.23 9.62 40.15
N LYS A 24 -4.14 8.42 40.73
CA LYS A 24 -4.96 7.27 40.34
C LYS A 24 -6.36 7.40 40.95
N ILE A 25 -7.31 6.66 40.44
CA ILE A 25 -8.64 6.52 41.03
C ILE A 25 -8.48 6.10 42.51
N GLY A 26 -9.09 6.86 43.42
CA GLY A 26 -8.99 6.64 44.85
C GLY A 26 -9.43 7.82 45.73
N HIS A 27 -9.40 7.63 47.04
CA HIS A 27 -9.69 8.65 48.03
C HIS A 27 -8.39 9.18 48.63
N TYR A 28 -8.29 10.51 48.76
CA TYR A 28 -7.08 11.20 49.22
C TYR A 28 -7.44 12.24 50.32
N ARG A 29 -6.50 12.51 51.20
CA ARG A 29 -6.61 13.48 52.31
C ARG A 29 -5.39 14.40 52.34
N ILE A 30 -5.60 15.70 52.53
CA ILE A 30 -4.59 16.73 52.62
C ILE A 30 -4.76 17.54 53.91
N GLU A 31 -3.67 17.85 54.61
CA GLU A 31 -3.67 18.59 55.88
C GLU A 31 -2.41 19.45 56.05
N GLU A 32 -2.52 20.58 56.74
CA GLU A 32 -1.40 21.47 57.12
C GLU A 32 -0.69 20.93 58.34
N VAL A 33 0.65 20.98 58.34
CA VAL A 33 1.46 20.41 59.41
C VAL A 33 2.30 21.43 60.23
N ASN A 34 2.38 22.68 59.73
CA ASN A 34 3.03 23.83 60.44
C ASN A 34 2.56 25.19 59.96
N ALA A 35 2.30 26.11 60.80
CA ALA A 35 1.89 27.47 60.55
C ALA A 35 3.04 28.48 60.63
N PRO A 36 2.90 29.70 60.04
CA PRO A 36 3.88 30.78 60.17
C PRO A 36 4.02 31.37 61.60
N TYR A 37 5.22 31.90 61.88
CA TYR A 37 5.57 32.43 63.18
C TYR A 37 4.80 33.73 63.55
N GLY A 38 4.37 33.82 64.68
CA GLY A 38 3.61 35.00 65.18
C GLY A 38 2.11 34.86 65.19
N TYR A 39 1.59 33.78 64.81
CA TYR A 39 0.15 33.46 64.68
C TYR A 39 -0.23 32.14 65.36
N THR A 40 -1.53 31.87 65.46
CA THR A 40 -2.05 30.61 66.02
C THR A 40 -2.40 29.65 64.90
N LEU A 41 -2.08 28.41 65.11
CA LEU A 41 -2.22 27.34 64.15
C LEU A 41 -3.66 27.08 63.74
N ASN A 42 -3.86 26.69 62.50
CA ASN A 42 -5.14 26.25 61.92
C ASN A 42 -5.16 24.73 61.69
N GLU A 43 -6.05 24.03 62.43
CA GLU A 43 -6.03 22.57 62.50
C GLU A 43 -6.95 21.79 61.49
N ASN A 44 -7.47 22.40 60.50
CA ASN A 44 -8.41 21.77 59.54
C ASN A 44 -7.73 20.95 58.42
N TYR A 45 -8.48 19.97 57.81
CA TYR A 45 -8.02 19.14 56.72
C TYR A 45 -9.05 19.05 55.55
N TYR A 46 -8.62 18.58 54.37
CA TYR A 46 -9.45 18.39 53.16
C TYR A 46 -9.39 17.00 52.58
N GLU A 47 -10.51 16.52 52.06
CA GLU A 47 -10.63 15.21 51.45
C GLU A 47 -11.00 15.31 49.95
N VAL A 48 -10.36 14.47 49.10
CA VAL A 48 -10.49 14.48 47.64
C VAL A 48 -10.76 13.08 47.07
N ASN A 49 -11.80 12.94 46.26
CA ASN A 49 -12.16 11.68 45.61
C ASN A 49 -11.94 11.75 44.10
N VAL A 50 -11.20 10.80 43.56
CA VAL A 50 -10.92 10.67 42.14
C VAL A 50 -11.59 9.39 41.63
N ASP A 51 -12.59 9.48 40.76
CA ASP A 51 -13.32 8.35 40.22
C ASP A 51 -13.57 8.48 38.72
N SER A 52 -14.11 7.45 38.11
CA SER A 52 -14.36 7.41 36.67
C SER A 52 -15.54 8.27 36.20
N ASN A 53 -16.35 8.82 37.12
CA ASN A 53 -17.55 9.60 36.83
C ASN A 53 -17.39 11.07 37.16
N THR A 54 -16.28 11.45 37.75
CA THR A 54 -15.97 12.83 38.14
C THR A 54 -15.77 13.69 36.89
N ALA A 55 -16.54 14.74 36.72
CA ALA A 55 -16.40 15.69 35.63
C ALA A 55 -15.24 16.64 35.94
N TYR A 56 -14.17 16.50 35.17
CA TYR A 56 -12.96 17.29 35.36
C TYR A 56 -12.90 18.45 34.37
N GLN A 57 -12.35 19.56 34.80
CA GLN A 57 -11.92 20.62 33.87
C GLN A 57 -10.56 20.23 33.29
N MET A 58 -10.47 20.13 31.99
CA MET A 58 -9.23 19.84 31.30
C MET A 58 -8.47 21.12 30.96
N ASP A 59 -7.19 21.14 31.20
CA ASP A 59 -6.30 22.09 30.53
C ASP A 59 -6.30 21.85 29.01
N GLY A 60 -6.57 22.88 28.27
CA GLY A 60 -6.73 22.80 26.78
C GLY A 60 -5.47 22.42 26.04
N THR A 61 -4.32 22.31 26.70
CA THR A 61 -3.01 22.01 26.10
C THR A 61 -2.45 20.63 26.45
N SER A 62 -2.56 20.19 27.70
CA SER A 62 -1.99 18.90 28.15
C SER A 62 -3.03 17.79 28.34
N GLY A 63 -4.26 18.16 28.55
CA GLY A 63 -5.34 17.21 28.87
C GLY A 63 -5.37 16.74 30.32
N ASP A 64 -4.61 17.38 31.22
CA ASP A 64 -4.53 17.05 32.63
C ASP A 64 -5.57 17.81 33.49
N VAL A 65 -5.82 17.36 34.69
CA VAL A 65 -6.91 17.78 35.59
C VAL A 65 -6.37 18.26 36.95
N ILE A 66 -6.83 19.42 37.48
CA ILE A 66 -6.28 20.12 38.67
C ILE A 66 -7.34 20.43 39.77
N ILE A 67 -6.98 20.44 41.06
CA ILE A 67 -7.84 20.71 42.27
C ILE A 67 -7.09 21.57 43.35
N GLU A 68 -7.68 22.66 43.91
CA GLU A 68 -7.02 23.77 44.73
C GLU A 68 -7.60 24.03 46.13
N ILE A 69 -6.79 24.51 47.18
CA ILE A 69 -7.15 24.65 48.62
C ILE A 69 -6.37 25.70 49.49
N ALA A 70 -6.89 26.48 50.58
CA ALA A 70 -6.31 27.63 51.39
C ALA A 70 -6.52 27.77 52.97
N TYR A 71 -5.66 28.55 53.83
CA TYR A 71 -5.56 28.61 55.36
C TYR A 71 -5.11 29.96 56.11
N GLU A 72 -5.48 30.37 57.43
CA GLU A 72 -5.26 31.68 58.19
C GLU A 72 -5.16 31.72 59.79
N ASN A 73 -4.55 32.78 60.55
CA ASN A 73 -4.29 32.90 62.08
C ASN A 73 -4.21 34.31 62.85
N HIS A 74 -4.00 34.57 64.27
CA HIS A 74 -4.23 35.83 65.17
C HIS A 74 -3.36 36.23 66.42
N PRO A 75 -3.21 37.55 67.07
CA PRO A 75 -2.31 38.09 68.20
C PRO A 75 -2.80 38.76 69.57
N VAL A 76 -1.97 39.34 70.60
CA VAL A 76 -2.20 39.80 72.06
C VAL A 76 -1.48 41.10 72.61
N LYS A 77 -1.65 41.78 73.89
CA LYS A 77 -1.35 43.15 74.46
C LYS A 77 -1.06 43.50 76.00
N GLY A 78 -0.61 44.67 76.30
CA GLY A 78 -0.18 45.25 77.53
C GLY A 78 -0.06 46.66 78.23
N GLU A 79 0.79 47.63 79.02
CA GLU A 79 0.98 48.62 80.09
C GLU A 79 1.34 50.12 79.74
N LEU A 80 1.23 51.38 80.52
CA LEU A 80 1.33 52.75 80.01
C LEU A 80 2.64 53.51 80.37
N ASN A 81 3.74 53.05 80.09
CA ASN A 81 4.90 53.83 79.70
C ASN A 81 4.83 53.94 78.16
N ILE A 82 5.01 55.10 77.66
CA ILE A 82 5.06 55.25 76.17
C ILE A 82 6.50 55.00 75.78
N VAL A 83 6.65 53.95 74.97
CA VAL A 83 7.91 53.60 74.34
C VAL A 83 7.73 53.71 72.81
N LYS A 84 8.56 54.53 72.22
CA LYS A 84 8.54 54.77 70.83
C LYS A 84 9.72 54.12 70.16
N GLN A 85 9.39 53.26 69.28
CA GLN A 85 10.40 52.59 68.50
C GLN A 85 10.05 52.65 66.98
N GLY A 86 11.02 52.39 66.16
CA GLY A 86 10.86 52.26 64.75
C GLY A 86 12.05 51.59 64.13
N GLU A 87 11.90 51.26 62.88
CA GLU A 87 12.89 50.50 62.14
C GLU A 87 13.97 51.41 61.60
N VAL A 88 15.19 51.25 62.10
CA VAL A 88 16.40 51.92 61.62
C VAL A 88 17.24 50.94 60.82
N LEU A 89 17.85 51.36 59.72
CA LEU A 89 18.69 50.53 58.87
C LEU A 89 19.86 49.97 59.73
N ASN A 90 19.91 48.62 59.75
CA ASN A 90 20.94 47.87 60.46
C ASN A 90 22.05 47.38 59.52
N GLY A 91 21.69 47.06 58.31
CA GLY A 91 22.65 46.54 57.31
C GLY A 91 22.00 45.91 56.10
N PHE A 92 22.83 45.32 55.32
CA PHE A 92 22.42 44.61 54.07
C PHE A 92 23.20 43.29 53.93
N LYS A 93 22.50 42.21 53.61
CA LYS A 93 23.13 40.95 53.24
C LYS A 93 22.55 40.37 51.93
N ASP A 94 21.33 39.94 51.96
CA ASP A 94 20.54 39.54 50.80
C ASP A 94 19.36 40.50 50.63
N ASP A 95 18.99 41.20 51.72
CA ASP A 95 18.00 42.25 51.76
C ASP A 95 18.44 43.27 52.78
N PHE A 96 17.80 44.46 52.78
CA PHE A 96 17.98 45.43 53.81
C PHE A 96 17.37 44.94 55.12
N THR A 97 18.13 44.99 56.16
CA THR A 97 17.68 44.61 57.48
C THR A 97 17.55 45.86 58.37
N TYR A 98 16.49 45.83 59.10
CA TYR A 98 16.19 46.92 60.01
C TYR A 98 16.12 46.34 61.43
N GLN A 99 16.57 47.10 62.32
CA GLN A 99 16.39 46.79 63.76
C GLN A 99 15.52 47.82 64.42
N LYS A 100 14.74 47.41 65.39
CA LYS A 100 13.96 48.38 66.19
C LYS A 100 14.88 49.12 67.07
N GLU A 101 14.89 50.37 66.92
CA GLU A 101 15.60 51.33 67.76
C GLU A 101 14.62 52.33 68.36
N ASN A 102 15.03 52.91 69.43
CA ASN A 102 14.28 53.94 70.10
C ASN A 102 14.30 55.22 69.30
N LEU A 103 13.14 55.90 69.19
CA LEU A 103 12.99 57.09 68.35
C LEU A 103 12.74 58.33 69.22
N GLU A 104 13.64 59.25 69.06
CA GLU A 104 13.53 60.64 69.66
C GLU A 104 12.58 61.51 68.81
N GLY A 105 11.82 62.40 69.49
CA GLY A 105 11.06 63.44 68.82
C GLY A 105 9.63 63.12 68.41
N ALA A 106 9.12 61.92 68.72
CA ALA A 106 7.71 61.59 68.51
C ALA A 106 6.84 62.34 69.57
N VAL A 107 5.82 62.99 69.13
CA VAL A 107 4.86 63.71 69.96
C VAL A 107 3.57 62.96 70.14
N PHE A 108 3.19 62.60 71.36
CA PHE A 108 1.97 61.92 71.70
C PHE A 108 0.97 62.79 72.50
N GLU A 109 -0.30 62.63 72.13
CA GLU A 109 -1.43 63.12 72.86
C GLU A 109 -2.17 61.95 73.52
N VAL A 110 -2.47 62.05 74.78
CA VAL A 110 -3.21 61.03 75.54
C VAL A 110 -4.57 61.61 75.91
N TYR A 111 -5.61 60.89 75.58
CA TYR A 111 -7.00 61.27 75.81
C TYR A 111 -7.67 60.19 76.72
N ALA A 112 -8.67 60.65 77.51
CA ALA A 112 -9.54 59.73 78.21
C ALA A 112 -10.47 59.00 77.18
N ALA A 113 -10.47 57.63 77.09
CA ALA A 113 -11.31 56.88 76.21
C ALA A 113 -12.77 56.71 76.69
N GLU A 114 -12.92 56.85 77.96
CA GLU A 114 -14.18 56.84 78.66
C GLU A 114 -14.19 57.92 79.73
N ASP A 115 -15.29 58.12 80.38
CA ASP A 115 -15.29 58.95 81.54
C ASP A 115 -14.44 58.28 82.63
N ILE A 116 -13.26 58.76 82.84
CA ILE A 116 -12.31 58.25 83.83
C ILE A 116 -12.51 58.97 85.15
N TYR A 117 -12.79 58.13 86.05
CA TYR A 117 -13.06 58.59 87.42
C TYR A 117 -11.82 58.31 88.24
N THR A 118 -11.69 59.12 89.28
CA THR A 118 -10.61 58.95 90.20
C THR A 118 -10.50 57.53 90.75
N ALA A 119 -9.35 57.07 91.01
CA ALA A 119 -9.06 55.65 91.36
C ALA A 119 -9.56 55.25 92.74
N ASP A 120 -9.78 56.23 93.56
CA ASP A 120 -10.14 56.02 94.96
C ASP A 120 -11.67 55.95 95.15
N PHE A 121 -12.48 55.87 94.12
CA PHE A 121 -13.95 55.84 94.17
C PHE A 121 -14.61 57.04 94.90
N GLN A 122 -13.86 58.16 95.11
CA GLN A 122 -14.45 59.40 95.70
C GLN A 122 -15.63 59.84 94.79
N LYS A 123 -16.57 60.53 95.51
CA LYS A 123 -17.78 61.06 94.92
C LYS A 123 -17.81 62.58 95.16
N ASP A 124 -18.39 63.25 94.21
CA ASP A 124 -18.69 64.63 94.32
C ASP A 124 -19.83 64.88 95.38
N ASP A 125 -20.06 66.19 95.68
CA ASP A 125 -21.11 66.60 96.64
C ASP A 125 -22.50 66.13 96.24
N GLN A 126 -22.71 65.60 95.02
CA GLN A 126 -23.97 65.05 94.46
C GLN A 126 -24.02 63.49 94.53
N GLY A 127 -22.93 62.90 94.98
CA GLY A 127 -22.82 61.48 95.16
C GLY A 127 -22.38 60.73 93.84
N ASN A 128 -22.02 61.47 92.83
CA ASN A 128 -21.48 60.87 91.58
C ASN A 128 -19.99 60.63 91.72
N ARG A 129 -19.42 59.65 90.97
CA ARG A 129 -17.97 59.46 90.94
C ARG A 129 -17.33 60.71 90.32
N ILE A 130 -16.14 61.13 90.87
CA ILE A 130 -15.38 62.25 90.38
C ILE A 130 -14.82 61.90 89.02
N LEU A 131 -15.25 62.69 88.05
CA LEU A 131 -14.76 62.61 86.70
C LEU A 131 -13.44 63.32 86.63
N GLU A 132 -12.38 62.58 86.42
CA GLU A 132 -11.04 63.14 86.21
C GLU A 132 -10.83 63.62 84.84
N TYR A 133 -11.22 62.78 83.94
CA TYR A 133 -11.23 63.10 82.54
C TYR A 133 -12.59 62.66 81.90
N ALA A 134 -13.21 63.60 81.29
CA ALA A 134 -14.38 63.27 80.47
C ALA A 134 -13.93 62.54 79.29
N SER A 135 -14.77 61.66 78.80
CA SER A 135 -14.52 60.89 77.53
C SER A 135 -14.16 61.83 76.37
N GLY A 136 -12.99 61.66 75.82
CA GLY A 136 -12.42 62.48 74.73
C GLY A 136 -11.60 63.68 75.25
N ALA A 137 -11.44 63.92 76.57
CA ALA A 137 -10.56 65.00 77.06
C ALA A 137 -9.07 64.69 76.81
N LEU A 138 -8.31 65.76 76.44
CA LEU A 138 -6.85 65.66 76.36
C LEU A 138 -6.27 65.56 77.78
N VAL A 139 -5.56 64.47 78.01
CA VAL A 139 -4.92 64.18 79.35
C VAL A 139 -3.50 64.77 79.41
N GLY A 140 -2.76 64.71 78.34
CA GLY A 140 -1.43 65.23 78.23
C GLY A 140 -0.80 65.15 76.85
N THR A 141 0.28 65.85 76.65
CA THR A 141 1.12 65.82 75.46
C THR A 141 2.55 65.53 75.90
N VAL A 142 3.20 64.56 75.31
CA VAL A 142 4.57 64.17 75.66
C VAL A 142 5.39 63.97 74.38
N THR A 143 6.68 64.14 74.51
CA THR A 143 7.61 63.94 73.38
C THR A 143 8.66 62.88 73.83
N THR A 144 9.00 61.96 72.98
CA THR A 144 10.02 60.97 73.25
C THR A 144 11.42 61.58 73.26
N ASP A 145 12.22 61.15 74.24
CA ASP A 145 13.60 61.51 74.37
C ASP A 145 14.53 60.69 73.47
N LYS A 146 15.83 60.89 73.51
CA LYS A 146 16.86 60.13 72.79
C LYS A 146 16.81 58.64 73.04
N ASP A 147 16.25 58.21 74.16
CA ASP A 147 16.08 56.82 74.52
C ASP A 147 14.68 56.32 74.04
N GLY A 148 13.95 57.07 73.27
CA GLY A 148 12.63 56.79 72.70
C GLY A 148 11.51 56.65 73.73
N LYS A 149 11.67 57.29 74.86
CA LYS A 149 10.74 57.09 75.97
C LYS A 149 10.02 58.43 76.35
N ALA A 150 8.77 58.32 76.57
CA ALA A 150 7.96 59.36 77.22
C ALA A 150 7.10 58.69 78.31
N GLN A 151 6.82 59.41 79.32
CA GLN A 151 6.09 58.86 80.47
C GLN A 151 5.02 59.85 80.95
N ILE A 152 3.86 59.30 81.26
CA ILE A 152 2.87 59.96 82.06
C ILE A 152 2.64 59.18 83.34
N ALA A 153 2.92 59.73 84.47
CA ALA A 153 2.79 59.08 85.72
C ALA A 153 1.36 59.17 86.35
N ASP A 154 1.02 58.18 87.12
CA ASP A 154 -0.14 58.23 88.03
C ASP A 154 -1.55 58.31 87.40
N LEU A 155 -1.76 57.67 86.28
CA LEU A 155 -3.08 57.63 85.62
C LEU A 155 -4.07 56.76 86.39
N PRO A 156 -5.31 57.16 86.54
CA PRO A 156 -6.37 56.35 87.17
C PRO A 156 -6.65 55.06 86.38
N LEU A 157 -7.20 54.09 87.16
CA LEU A 157 -7.76 52.94 86.42
C LEU A 157 -8.91 53.43 85.55
N GLY A 158 -8.83 53.05 84.37
CA GLY A 158 -9.76 53.46 83.31
C GLY A 158 -9.15 53.17 81.96
N THR A 159 -9.84 53.59 80.99
CA THR A 159 -9.42 53.38 79.65
C THR A 159 -8.94 54.71 79.02
N TYR A 160 -7.70 54.63 78.56
CA TYR A 160 -7.05 55.81 77.91
C TYR A 160 -6.81 55.47 76.44
N LYS A 161 -6.87 56.54 75.71
CA LYS A 161 -6.55 56.57 74.30
C LYS A 161 -5.28 57.40 74.12
N VAL A 162 -4.24 56.74 73.64
CA VAL A 162 -2.94 57.40 73.35
C VAL A 162 -2.84 57.50 71.80
N VAL A 163 -2.50 58.70 71.36
CA VAL A 163 -2.45 59.03 69.91
C VAL A 163 -1.11 59.67 69.64
N GLU A 164 -0.41 59.30 68.69
CA GLU A 164 0.74 59.99 68.16
C GLU A 164 0.27 61.16 67.27
N LYS A 165 0.85 62.34 67.55
CA LYS A 165 0.55 63.56 66.85
C LYS A 165 1.56 63.87 65.77
N THR A 166 2.79 63.66 66.04
CA THR A 166 3.88 63.90 65.12
C THR A 166 4.85 62.73 65.16
N ALA A 167 5.09 62.13 64.04
CA ALA A 167 6.12 61.14 63.91
C ALA A 167 7.50 61.77 63.73
N PRO A 168 8.58 61.06 64.10
CA PRO A 168 9.94 61.47 63.77
C PRO A 168 10.17 61.54 62.23
N GLU A 169 11.12 62.40 61.85
CA GLU A 169 11.47 62.44 60.40
C GLU A 169 11.94 61.13 59.85
N GLY A 170 11.40 60.73 58.70
CA GLY A 170 11.66 59.40 58.07
C GLY A 170 10.60 58.37 58.41
N PHE A 171 9.70 58.64 59.33
CA PHE A 171 8.67 57.72 59.74
C PHE A 171 7.26 58.18 59.36
N VAL A 172 6.37 57.20 59.33
CA VAL A 172 4.95 57.43 59.05
C VAL A 172 4.23 57.60 60.38
N LEU A 173 3.30 58.56 60.37
CA LEU A 173 2.46 58.80 61.54
C LEU A 173 1.65 57.56 61.86
N ASN A 174 1.75 57.10 63.09
CA ASN A 174 0.89 56.00 63.54
C ASN A 174 -0.39 56.63 64.11
N GLU A 175 -1.43 56.68 63.34
CA GLU A 175 -2.74 57.17 63.77
C GLU A 175 -3.48 56.23 64.70
N GLU A 176 -2.93 55.03 64.92
CA GLU A 176 -3.58 54.08 65.83
C GLU A 176 -3.50 54.54 67.28
N ALA A 177 -4.66 54.87 67.77
CA ALA A 177 -4.79 55.16 69.15
C ALA A 177 -4.70 53.86 69.96
N GLN A 178 -3.83 53.83 70.91
CA GLN A 178 -3.84 52.68 71.86
C GLN A 178 -4.80 53.01 73.01
N THR A 179 -5.65 52.05 73.28
CA THR A 179 -6.52 52.16 74.47
C THR A 179 -5.88 51.30 75.54
N VAL A 180 -5.54 51.94 76.62
CA VAL A 180 -4.92 51.34 77.76
C VAL A 180 -5.92 51.28 78.88
N THR A 181 -6.27 50.13 79.35
CA THR A 181 -7.21 49.96 80.43
C THR A 181 -6.47 49.45 81.63
N PHE A 182 -6.50 50.21 82.65
CA PHE A 182 -6.00 49.83 83.90
C PHE A 182 -7.12 49.11 84.68
N SER A 183 -7.31 47.91 84.39
CA SER A 183 -8.24 47.02 85.01
C SER A 183 -7.49 45.89 85.72
N TYR A 184 -8.04 45.37 86.70
CA TYR A 184 -7.43 44.22 87.34
C TYR A 184 -7.28 43.06 86.45
N LYS A 185 -6.15 42.60 86.34
CA LYS A 185 -5.84 41.37 85.61
C LYS A 185 -5.60 40.30 86.65
N ASP A 186 -5.69 39.11 86.27
CA ASP A 186 -5.71 37.89 87.04
C ASP A 186 -4.63 37.87 88.11
N GLN A 187 -4.72 36.85 88.90
CA GLN A 187 -4.02 36.61 90.10
C GLN A 187 -2.47 36.69 90.05
N LYS A 188 -1.88 36.93 89.08
CA LYS A 188 -0.42 36.86 88.93
C LYS A 188 0.20 38.15 88.35
N THR A 189 -0.61 39.16 88.15
CA THR A 189 -0.09 40.44 87.66
C THR A 189 -0.47 41.58 88.64
N PRO A 190 0.41 41.86 89.47
CA PRO A 190 0.07 42.88 90.61
C PRO A 190 0.27 44.36 90.19
N VAL A 191 1.04 44.61 89.33
CA VAL A 191 1.22 46.04 88.84
C VAL A 191 0.77 46.00 87.40
N ILE A 192 -0.20 46.83 87.22
CA ILE A 192 -0.53 47.16 85.85
C ILE A 192 0.35 48.31 85.41
N GLU A 193 1.60 48.01 85.40
CA GLU A 193 2.47 48.90 84.60
C GLU A 193 2.02 48.66 83.17
N GLN A 194 1.33 49.57 82.66
CA GLN A 194 0.85 49.51 81.33
C GLN A 194 1.85 50.33 80.48
N THR A 195 2.45 49.68 79.57
CA THR A 195 3.32 50.37 78.59
C THR A 195 2.56 50.45 77.27
N ALA A 196 2.30 51.70 76.84
CA ALA A 196 1.86 51.91 75.47
C ALA A 196 3.12 51.99 74.60
N ALA A 197 3.38 50.92 74.00
CA ALA A 197 4.51 50.84 73.05
C ALA A 197 4.01 51.14 71.63
N PHE A 198 4.50 52.22 71.10
CA PHE A 198 4.18 52.67 69.77
C PHE A 198 5.36 52.43 68.88
N GLU A 199 5.05 51.80 67.74
CA GLU A 199 6.00 51.66 66.66
C GLU A 199 5.58 52.52 65.52
N ASN A 200 6.49 53.24 64.95
CA ASN A 200 6.24 53.83 63.62
C ASN A 200 6.89 52.96 62.55
N ASP A 201 6.11 52.71 61.58
CA ASP A 201 6.68 52.19 60.33
C ASP A 201 7.53 53.33 59.75
N ARG A 202 8.72 53.04 59.36
CA ARG A 202 9.47 53.96 58.49
C ARG A 202 8.70 54.18 57.19
N GLN A 203 8.87 55.31 56.60
CA GLN A 203 8.31 55.53 55.23
C GLN A 203 8.99 54.55 54.29
N LYS A 204 8.20 53.68 53.75
CA LYS A 204 8.64 52.67 52.77
C LYS A 204 8.94 53.28 51.43
N VAL A 205 9.84 52.65 50.69
CA VAL A 205 10.16 53.06 49.35
C VAL A 205 9.78 51.89 48.42
N GLU A 206 8.89 52.17 47.53
CA GLU A 206 8.52 51.27 46.45
C GLU A 206 9.15 51.75 45.16
N VAL A 207 10.02 50.96 44.57
CA VAL A 207 10.59 51.25 43.27
C VAL A 207 9.96 50.28 42.27
N SER A 208 9.43 50.81 41.21
CA SER A 208 8.81 50.02 40.17
C SER A 208 9.17 50.53 38.77
N VAL A 209 9.10 49.67 37.86
CA VAL A 209 9.28 49.94 36.43
C VAL A 209 8.03 49.53 35.71
N VAL A 210 7.53 50.36 34.83
CA VAL A 210 6.50 49.98 33.85
C VAL A 210 7.21 49.70 32.55
N LYS A 211 7.16 48.47 32.15
CA LYS A 211 7.71 47.99 30.87
C LYS A 211 6.73 48.19 29.75
N GLN A 212 7.18 48.86 28.73
CA GLN A 212 6.35 49.14 27.53
C GLN A 212 7.05 48.75 26.24
N ASP A 213 6.24 48.42 25.25
CA ASP A 213 6.63 48.36 23.87
C ASP A 213 6.96 49.77 23.33
N ALA A 214 8.09 49.92 22.66
CA ALA A 214 8.58 51.19 22.17
C ALA A 214 7.77 51.77 21.00
N GLU A 215 7.02 50.92 20.29
CA GLU A 215 6.27 51.33 19.09
C GLU A 215 4.82 51.72 19.37
N ASN A 216 4.16 51.00 20.29
CA ASN A 216 2.72 51.17 20.55
C ASN A 216 2.39 51.50 22.00
N GLU A 217 3.40 51.58 22.89
CA GLU A 217 3.30 51.91 24.30
C GLU A 217 2.46 50.91 25.11
N THR A 218 2.15 49.74 24.58
CA THR A 218 1.47 48.74 25.37
C THR A 218 2.40 48.16 26.45
N VAL A 219 1.83 47.77 27.56
CA VAL A 219 2.58 47.18 28.69
C VAL A 219 3.07 45.80 28.35
N VAL A 220 4.25 45.40 28.85
CA VAL A 220 4.91 44.16 28.51
C VAL A 220 5.36 43.43 29.78
N ALA A 221 4.97 42.19 29.94
CA ALA A 221 5.40 41.29 31.00
C ALA A 221 6.73 40.60 30.67
N GLY A 222 7.44 40.15 31.73
CA GLY A 222 8.58 39.23 31.61
C GLY A 222 9.95 39.92 31.47
N ALA A 223 10.04 41.24 31.49
CA ALA A 223 11.33 41.92 31.58
C ALA A 223 11.93 41.76 32.97
N GLU A 224 13.16 41.30 33.04
CA GLU A 224 13.91 41.22 34.31
C GLU A 224 14.74 42.50 34.47
N PHE A 225 14.56 43.17 35.61
CA PHE A 225 15.28 44.37 35.97
C PHE A 225 16.14 44.11 37.19
N GLY A 226 17.31 44.73 37.24
CA GLY A 226 18.16 44.82 38.42
C GLY A 226 18.13 46.22 38.96
N LEU A 227 17.90 46.36 40.26
CA LEU A 227 18.04 47.61 41.01
C LEU A 227 19.44 47.66 41.63
N TYR A 228 20.13 48.78 41.45
CA TYR A 228 21.49 48.97 41.93
C TYR A 228 21.59 50.21 42.81
N ALA A 229 22.45 50.14 43.81
CA ALA A 229 22.83 51.30 44.55
C ALA A 229 23.65 52.28 43.68
N LYS A 230 23.24 53.50 43.54
CA LYS A 230 24.01 54.52 42.78
C LYS A 230 25.16 55.07 43.55
N GLU A 231 25.05 55.18 44.91
CA GLU A 231 26.03 55.62 45.83
C GLU A 231 26.16 54.69 47.05
N ASP A 232 27.18 54.82 47.90
CA ASP A 232 27.35 54.04 49.08
C ASP A 232 26.16 54.26 50.03
N ILE A 233 25.48 53.22 50.50
CA ILE A 233 24.38 53.22 51.46
C ILE A 233 24.96 53.00 52.85
N LEU A 234 24.71 53.94 53.77
CA LEU A 234 25.27 53.86 55.14
C LEU A 234 24.24 53.32 56.13
N ALA A 235 24.69 52.42 57.00
CA ALA A 235 23.97 52.04 58.21
C ALA A 235 24.85 52.38 59.43
N HIS A 236 24.32 53.14 60.39
CA HIS A 236 25.06 53.57 61.59
C HIS A 236 26.38 54.32 61.25
N GLY A 237 26.47 54.93 60.11
CA GLY A 237 27.66 55.66 59.66
C GLY A 237 28.72 54.81 58.98
N GLU A 238 28.48 53.55 58.84
CA GLU A 238 29.34 52.60 58.11
C GLU A 238 28.70 52.15 56.77
N VAL A 239 29.51 51.84 55.79
CA VAL A 239 29.02 51.44 54.46
C VAL A 239 28.38 50.05 54.56
N ALA A 240 27.05 50.00 54.51
CA ALA A 240 26.28 48.75 54.41
C ALA A 240 26.24 48.20 53.02
N VAL A 241 26.14 49.05 52.01
CA VAL A 241 26.16 48.65 50.58
C VAL A 241 27.04 49.65 49.82
N LYS A 242 27.92 49.08 48.97
CA LYS A 242 28.74 49.94 48.09
C LYS A 242 27.95 50.28 46.79
N ALA A 243 28.33 51.45 46.27
CA ALA A 243 27.87 51.90 44.98
C ALA A 243 28.03 50.73 43.92
N ASP A 244 27.17 50.70 42.95
CA ASP A 244 27.08 49.71 41.85
C ASP A 244 26.75 48.27 42.30
N THR A 245 26.37 48.04 43.57
CA THR A 245 25.93 46.73 44.04
C THR A 245 24.50 46.47 43.56
N LEU A 246 24.28 45.29 43.00
CA LEU A 246 22.93 44.78 42.71
C LEU A 246 22.21 44.50 44.03
N LEU A 247 21.11 45.21 44.27
CA LEU A 247 20.29 45.09 45.49
C LEU A 247 19.22 44.00 45.35
N GLY A 248 18.55 43.96 44.20
CA GLY A 248 17.51 43.00 43.96
C GLY A 248 17.08 42.97 42.49
N LYS A 249 16.23 42.05 42.20
CA LYS A 249 15.69 41.83 40.86
C LYS A 249 14.17 41.89 40.88
N ALA A 250 13.59 42.37 39.81
CA ALA A 250 12.16 42.40 39.63
C ALA A 250 11.79 42.02 38.19
N VAL A 251 10.68 41.32 38.01
CA VAL A 251 10.19 40.95 36.70
C VAL A 251 8.86 41.63 36.42
N SER A 252 8.69 42.22 35.23
CA SER A 252 7.43 42.83 34.87
C SER A 252 6.32 41.80 34.77
N ASN A 253 5.19 42.07 35.39
CA ASN A 253 3.99 41.24 35.40
C ASN A 253 3.10 41.54 34.15
N GLU A 254 1.89 40.99 34.13
CA GLU A 254 0.93 41.18 33.03
C GLU A 254 0.49 42.66 32.83
N ASP A 255 0.56 43.47 33.90
CA ASP A 255 0.34 44.92 33.81
C ASP A 255 1.59 45.68 33.36
N GLY A 256 2.64 44.99 32.98
CA GLY A 256 3.94 45.54 32.63
C GLY A 256 4.74 46.06 33.83
N LYS A 257 4.27 45.87 35.03
CA LYS A 257 4.86 46.42 36.20
C LYS A 257 5.84 45.44 36.87
N ALA A 258 7.10 45.88 37.02
CA ALA A 258 8.12 45.22 37.84
C ALA A 258 8.27 46.02 39.15
N VAL A 259 7.98 45.41 40.24
CA VAL A 259 8.13 46.01 41.56
C VAL A 259 9.31 45.35 42.27
N PHE A 260 10.26 46.16 42.74
CA PHE A 260 11.35 45.60 43.56
C PHE A 260 10.86 45.39 44.98
N GLU A 261 10.66 44.14 45.33
CA GLU A 261 10.22 43.72 46.66
C GLU A 261 11.41 43.78 47.65
N LEU A 262 11.93 44.98 47.81
CA LEU A 262 13.01 45.25 48.71
C LEU A 262 12.55 46.32 49.71
N ASP A 263 12.94 46.16 50.91
CA ASP A 263 12.65 47.13 51.94
C ASP A 263 13.71 48.27 51.95
N LEU A 264 13.71 49.04 50.85
CA LEU A 264 14.73 50.07 50.55
C LEU A 264 14.79 51.23 51.56
N PRO A 265 15.99 51.63 51.98
CA PRO A 265 16.16 52.97 52.67
C PRO A 265 16.04 54.09 51.65
N PHE A 266 15.99 55.36 52.23
CA PHE A 266 16.17 56.53 51.35
C PHE A 266 17.58 56.56 50.77
N GLY A 267 17.70 56.95 49.51
CA GLY A 267 18.95 56.97 48.77
C GLY A 267 18.76 57.15 47.27
N SER A 268 19.89 57.09 46.59
CA SER A 268 19.90 57.16 45.13
C SER A 268 20.18 55.76 44.52
N TYR A 269 19.39 55.39 43.53
CA TYR A 269 19.43 54.08 42.89
C TYR A 269 19.44 54.24 41.39
N TYR A 270 19.80 53.20 40.68
CA TYR A 270 19.56 53.08 39.24
C TYR A 270 19.08 51.67 38.85
N ILE A 271 18.31 51.62 37.80
CA ILE A 271 17.70 50.39 37.29
C ILE A 271 18.30 50.03 35.93
N LYS A 272 18.67 48.80 35.74
CA LYS A 272 19.06 48.24 34.47
C LYS A 272 18.17 47.09 34.09
N GLU A 273 17.88 46.94 32.81
CA GLU A 273 17.32 45.69 32.29
C GLU A 273 18.40 44.59 32.29
N LEU A 274 18.13 43.47 32.92
CA LEU A 274 19.00 42.30 32.97
C LEU A 274 18.63 41.30 31.90
N ALA A 275 17.36 41.19 31.60
CA ALA A 275 16.83 40.39 30.52
C ALA A 275 15.62 41.09 29.92
N ALA A 276 15.59 41.21 28.59
CA ALA A 276 14.45 41.72 27.88
C ALA A 276 13.29 40.71 27.98
N PRO A 277 12.05 41.19 27.89
CA PRO A 277 10.91 40.29 27.78
C PRO A 277 11.02 39.44 26.51
N ALA A 278 10.41 38.26 26.54
CA ALA A 278 10.30 37.47 25.35
C ALA A 278 9.73 38.28 24.19
N GLY A 279 10.40 38.24 23.05
CA GLY A 279 10.00 38.98 21.86
C GLY A 279 10.48 40.42 21.75
N TYR A 280 11.35 40.85 22.63
CA TYR A 280 11.91 42.18 22.60
C TYR A 280 13.43 42.15 22.60
N VAL A 281 14.00 43.25 22.09
CA VAL A 281 15.45 43.48 22.02
C VAL A 281 15.94 44.01 23.37
N SER A 282 17.09 43.51 23.84
CA SER A 282 17.71 43.93 25.07
C SER A 282 18.09 45.44 25.05
N SER A 283 17.89 46.12 26.17
CA SER A 283 18.30 47.50 26.30
C SER A 283 19.44 47.63 27.31
N PHE A 284 20.40 48.46 27.02
CA PHE A 284 21.53 48.83 27.90
C PHE A 284 21.31 50.15 28.63
N GLU A 285 20.12 50.73 28.52
CA GLU A 285 19.80 51.98 29.23
C GLU A 285 19.76 51.79 30.74
N THR A 286 20.03 52.85 31.49
CA THR A 286 19.89 52.93 32.94
C THR A 286 18.92 54.01 33.35
N LEU A 287 18.00 53.70 34.22
CA LEU A 287 17.07 54.67 34.80
C LEU A 287 17.47 54.99 36.21
N GLU A 288 17.71 56.33 36.49
CA GLU A 288 18.05 56.80 37.85
C GLU A 288 16.81 57.15 38.64
N VAL A 289 16.76 56.75 39.91
CA VAL A 289 15.67 57.05 40.83
C VAL A 289 16.22 57.49 42.21
N THR A 290 15.63 58.45 42.84
CA THR A 290 16.06 58.93 44.15
C THR A 290 14.90 58.99 45.16
N ALA A 291 15.02 58.25 46.24
CA ALA A 291 14.05 58.15 47.30
C ALA A 291 14.36 59.17 48.44
N LYS A 292 13.41 60.01 48.73
CA LYS A 292 13.50 61.03 49.77
C LYS A 292 12.22 61.10 50.61
N TYR A 293 12.32 61.50 51.86
CA TYR A 293 11.18 61.69 52.72
C TYR A 293 10.14 62.65 52.15
N GLN A 294 8.86 62.27 52.24
CA GLN A 294 7.72 63.05 51.67
C GLN A 294 6.67 63.50 52.70
N GLY A 295 6.99 63.47 53.94
CA GLY A 295 6.08 63.87 55.08
C GLY A 295 5.42 62.64 55.69
N GLN A 296 5.00 62.91 57.05
CA GLN A 296 4.55 61.78 57.86
C GLN A 296 3.27 61.06 57.40
N ASP A 297 2.51 61.61 56.48
CA ASP A 297 1.24 61.08 56.00
C ASP A 297 1.44 60.17 54.83
N VAL A 298 2.64 60.13 54.27
CA VAL A 298 3.01 59.25 53.12
C VAL A 298 3.60 57.94 53.63
N LYS A 299 2.86 56.91 53.53
CA LYS A 299 3.31 55.53 53.93
C LYS A 299 4.36 54.95 53.04
N VAL A 300 4.19 55.19 51.73
CA VAL A 300 5.05 54.56 50.67
C VAL A 300 5.41 55.64 49.66
N VAL A 301 6.69 55.92 49.51
CA VAL A 301 7.25 56.73 48.43
C VAL A 301 7.34 55.84 47.21
N LYS A 302 6.47 56.13 46.24
CA LYS A 302 6.42 55.33 45.01
C LYS A 302 7.26 56.05 43.93
N LEU A 303 8.27 55.33 43.46
CA LEU A 303 9.14 55.72 42.37
C LEU A 303 8.88 54.78 41.18
N GLU A 304 8.13 55.26 40.23
CA GLU A 304 7.77 54.54 39.03
C GLU A 304 8.49 55.18 37.85
N SER A 305 9.14 54.28 37.05
CA SER A 305 9.85 54.63 35.81
C SER A 305 9.31 53.85 34.64
N ILE A 306 9.42 54.40 33.46
CA ILE A 306 9.01 53.70 32.22
C ILE A 306 10.26 53.25 31.49
N PHE A 307 10.25 51.97 31.09
CA PHE A 307 11.31 51.36 30.30
C PHE A 307 10.74 50.79 28.99
N LYS A 308 11.33 51.13 27.86
CA LYS A 308 10.79 50.75 26.54
C LYS A 308 11.79 49.88 25.76
N ASN A 309 11.32 48.76 25.20
CA ASN A 309 12.11 47.96 24.28
C ASN A 309 11.45 47.87 22.89
N GLN A 310 12.26 47.76 21.88
CA GLN A 310 11.82 47.50 20.53
C GLN A 310 11.46 46.04 20.39
N PRO A 311 10.36 45.67 19.69
CA PRO A 311 10.08 44.27 19.37
C PRO A 311 11.11 43.74 18.38
N THR A 312 11.44 42.46 18.49
CA THR A 312 12.13 41.73 17.43
C THR A 312 11.21 41.59 16.22
N LYS A 313 11.79 41.57 15.03
CA LYS A 313 11.04 41.50 13.78
C LYS A 313 11.70 40.49 12.83
N VAL A 314 10.92 39.56 12.36
CA VAL A 314 11.37 38.56 11.35
C VAL A 314 10.38 38.53 10.20
N THR A 315 10.89 38.73 9.00
CA THR A 315 10.07 38.56 7.78
C THR A 315 10.38 37.24 7.11
N PHE A 316 9.33 36.66 6.56
CA PHE A 316 9.37 35.36 5.90
C PHE A 316 8.97 35.50 4.44
N LYS A 317 9.79 34.91 3.60
CA LYS A 317 9.58 34.89 2.15
C LYS A 317 9.54 33.45 1.63
N LYS A 318 8.67 33.20 0.67
CA LYS A 318 8.57 31.93 -0.04
C LYS A 318 8.94 32.11 -1.49
N SER A 319 9.88 31.30 -2.03
CA SER A 319 10.33 31.46 -3.41
C SER A 319 10.65 30.11 -4.07
N ASP A 320 10.66 30.09 -5.38
CA ASP A 320 11.16 28.99 -6.20
C ASP A 320 12.68 28.91 -6.12
N ILE A 321 13.22 27.73 -5.88
CA ILE A 321 14.67 27.53 -5.67
C ILE A 321 15.48 27.82 -6.93
N THR A 322 14.92 27.62 -8.10
CA THR A 322 15.59 27.74 -9.40
C THR A 322 15.48 29.13 -9.97
N THR A 323 14.28 29.70 -9.97
CA THR A 323 13.98 30.98 -10.60
C THR A 323 14.07 32.15 -9.63
N GLY A 324 13.96 31.92 -8.33
CA GLY A 324 13.85 32.95 -7.29
C GLY A 324 12.53 33.70 -7.31
N VAL A 325 11.58 33.30 -8.13
CA VAL A 325 10.24 33.89 -8.20
C VAL A 325 9.50 33.60 -6.90
N GLU A 326 8.85 34.64 -6.36
CA GLU A 326 8.05 34.48 -5.14
C GLU A 326 6.80 33.64 -5.39
N LEU A 327 6.55 32.73 -4.45
CA LEU A 327 5.46 31.76 -4.54
C LEU A 327 4.30 32.14 -3.62
N SER A 328 3.09 32.08 -4.15
CA SER A 328 1.86 32.25 -3.38
C SER A 328 1.15 30.94 -3.14
N GLY A 329 0.43 30.85 -2.00
CA GLY A 329 -0.44 29.71 -1.70
C GLY A 329 0.17 28.64 -0.79
N ALA A 330 1.46 28.73 -0.47
CA ALA A 330 2.07 27.89 0.55
C ALA A 330 1.45 28.18 1.92
N THR A 331 1.20 27.16 2.71
CA THR A 331 0.84 27.31 4.12
C THR A 331 2.08 27.09 4.96
N LEU A 332 2.53 28.14 5.62
CA LEU A 332 3.74 28.16 6.43
C LEU A 332 3.38 28.32 7.90
N THR A 333 4.13 27.65 8.74
CA THR A 333 3.96 27.67 10.21
C THR A 333 5.32 27.88 10.85
N VAL A 334 5.40 28.83 11.78
CA VAL A 334 6.54 28.97 12.68
C VAL A 334 6.23 28.26 13.99
N LEU A 335 7.15 27.41 14.39
CA LEU A 335 7.12 26.66 15.64
C LEU A 335 8.20 27.17 16.59
N ASP A 336 7.89 27.13 17.88
CA ASP A 336 8.88 27.33 18.94
C ASP A 336 9.75 26.06 19.12
N LYS A 337 10.73 26.13 20.01
CA LYS A 337 11.63 25.02 20.37
C LYS A 337 10.92 23.78 20.92
N ASP A 338 9.72 23.95 21.47
CA ASP A 338 8.91 22.88 22.07
C ASP A 338 7.90 22.28 21.04
N GLY A 339 7.88 22.84 19.83
CA GLY A 339 7.02 22.41 18.73
C GLY A 339 5.61 23.02 18.75
N ASN A 340 5.38 24.05 19.58
CA ASN A 340 4.10 24.76 19.58
C ASN A 340 4.04 25.74 18.41
N VAL A 341 2.84 25.90 17.87
CA VAL A 341 2.60 26.85 16.78
C VAL A 341 2.65 28.28 17.32
N VAL A 342 3.53 29.05 16.71
CA VAL A 342 3.65 30.51 16.98
C VAL A 342 2.74 31.30 16.05
N ASP A 343 2.82 31.01 14.75
CA ASP A 343 1.99 31.63 13.73
C ASP A 343 1.82 30.69 12.51
N THR A 344 0.74 30.88 11.78
CA THR A 344 0.45 30.16 10.55
C THR A 344 -0.21 31.08 9.53
N TRP A 345 0.35 31.11 8.32
CA TRP A 345 -0.18 31.98 7.25
C TRP A 345 -0.09 31.31 5.88
N LYS A 346 -0.65 31.97 4.88
CA LYS A 346 -0.43 31.61 3.47
C LYS A 346 0.48 32.63 2.81
N SER A 347 1.46 32.14 2.07
CA SER A 347 2.35 33.00 1.30
C SER A 347 1.57 33.77 0.24
N VAL A 348 1.90 35.02 0.03
CA VAL A 348 1.33 35.91 -0.98
C VAL A 348 2.50 36.55 -1.72
N LYS A 349 2.45 36.51 -3.04
CA LYS A 349 3.49 37.08 -3.87
C LYS A 349 3.58 38.62 -3.70
N GLY A 350 4.78 39.10 -3.50
CA GLY A 350 5.07 40.53 -3.26
C GLY A 350 4.82 41.00 -1.83
N GLU A 351 4.46 40.08 -0.92
CA GLU A 351 4.20 40.40 0.49
C GLU A 351 5.04 39.46 1.38
N GLU A 352 6.08 40.00 2.01
CA GLU A 352 6.81 39.28 3.06
C GLU A 352 5.92 39.20 4.30
N HIS A 353 5.75 38.02 4.90
CA HIS A 353 5.01 37.86 6.15
C HIS A 353 5.87 38.29 7.33
N LEU A 354 5.38 39.20 8.14
CA LEU A 354 6.07 39.72 9.31
C LEU A 354 5.54 39.03 10.57
N ILE A 355 6.44 38.46 11.34
CA ILE A 355 6.18 38.07 12.73
C ILE A 355 7.01 38.96 13.65
N GLU A 356 6.31 39.63 14.55
CA GLU A 356 6.93 40.43 15.58
C GLU A 356 6.96 39.67 16.90
N ARG A 357 7.90 40.04 17.76
CA ARG A 357 8.01 39.55 19.14
C ARG A 357 8.36 38.08 19.27
N LEU A 358 9.17 37.54 18.34
CA LEU A 358 9.86 36.29 18.58
C LEU A 358 11.00 36.52 19.60
N THR A 359 11.21 35.60 20.51
CA THR A 359 12.20 35.77 21.60
C THR A 359 13.62 35.72 21.05
N ALA A 360 14.40 36.79 21.30
CA ALA A 360 15.80 36.86 20.94
C ALA A 360 16.63 35.74 21.60
N GLY A 361 17.54 35.14 20.84
CA GLY A 361 18.36 34.01 21.28
C GLY A 361 17.68 32.65 21.23
N GLU A 362 16.34 32.60 21.06
CA GLU A 362 15.60 31.35 20.90
C GLU A 362 15.61 30.92 19.43
N THR A 363 15.57 29.62 19.27
CA THR A 363 15.53 28.98 17.95
C THR A 363 14.09 28.58 17.62
N TYR A 364 13.68 28.93 16.44
CA TYR A 364 12.37 28.58 15.86
C TYR A 364 12.54 27.74 14.63
N THR A 365 11.48 27.04 14.27
CA THR A 365 11.41 26.25 13.05
C THR A 365 10.34 26.80 12.13
N LEU A 366 10.74 27.21 10.95
CA LEU A 366 9.80 27.48 9.87
C LEU A 366 9.50 26.16 9.15
N ARG A 367 8.25 25.77 9.17
CA ARG A 367 7.75 24.54 8.53
C ARG A 367 6.69 24.88 7.50
N GLU A 368 6.76 24.19 6.41
CA GLU A 368 5.71 24.22 5.42
C GLU A 368 4.70 23.11 5.69
N GLU A 369 3.43 23.47 5.84
CA GLU A 369 2.32 22.50 6.01
C GLU A 369 1.70 22.13 4.66
N MET A 370 1.76 23.04 3.72
CA MET A 370 1.25 22.87 2.37
C MET A 370 2.06 23.69 1.39
N ALA A 371 2.67 23.02 0.42
CA ALA A 371 3.37 23.68 -0.67
C ALA A 371 2.38 24.28 -1.69
N PRO A 372 2.80 25.28 -2.48
CA PRO A 372 2.03 25.74 -3.62
C PRO A 372 1.80 24.59 -4.61
N TYR A 373 0.69 24.63 -5.33
CA TYR A 373 0.42 23.61 -6.33
C TYR A 373 1.53 23.55 -7.38
N GLY A 374 2.05 22.34 -7.60
CA GLY A 374 3.15 22.11 -8.53
C GLY A 374 4.53 22.03 -7.89
N TYR A 375 4.63 22.27 -6.58
CA TYR A 375 5.87 22.27 -5.83
C TYR A 375 5.94 21.12 -4.81
N LEU A 376 7.14 20.80 -4.41
CA LEU A 376 7.43 19.92 -3.29
C LEU A 376 7.40 20.71 -1.99
N MET A 377 7.01 20.03 -0.93
CA MET A 377 7.12 20.59 0.41
C MET A 377 8.60 20.80 0.77
N ALA A 378 8.94 22.01 1.20
CA ALA A 378 10.30 22.34 1.61
C ALA A 378 10.68 21.63 2.90
N GLU A 379 11.98 21.40 3.08
CA GLU A 379 12.52 21.00 4.38
C GLU A 379 12.35 22.11 5.41
N GLU A 380 12.18 21.73 6.66
CA GLU A 380 12.09 22.68 7.77
C GLU A 380 13.37 23.53 7.87
N ILE A 381 13.20 24.82 8.14
CA ILE A 381 14.29 25.75 8.35
C ILE A 381 14.32 26.14 9.83
N THR A 382 15.40 25.82 10.51
CA THR A 382 15.66 26.35 11.86
C THR A 382 16.39 27.70 11.77
N PHE A 383 15.91 28.67 12.49
CA PHE A 383 16.55 29.98 12.60
C PHE A 383 16.56 30.45 14.05
N THR A 384 17.60 31.19 14.42
CA THR A 384 17.71 31.80 15.75
C THR A 384 17.46 33.30 15.62
N VAL A 385 16.58 33.81 16.46
CA VAL A 385 16.27 35.23 16.46
C VAL A 385 17.43 36.03 17.09
N GLU A 386 18.00 36.95 16.37
CA GLU A 386 19.04 37.81 16.86
C GLU A 386 18.47 38.90 17.76
N ASP A 387 19.27 39.38 18.72
CA ASP A 387 18.93 40.48 19.64
C ASP A 387 19.15 41.82 18.94
N THR A 388 18.27 42.15 18.00
CA THR A 388 18.33 43.37 17.19
C THR A 388 16.93 43.84 16.80
N ALA A 389 16.79 45.19 16.73
CA ALA A 389 15.57 45.81 16.21
C ALA A 389 15.50 45.85 14.69
N GLU A 390 16.56 45.44 14.00
CA GLU A 390 16.54 45.32 12.55
C GLU A 390 15.68 44.15 12.09
N ILE A 391 15.03 44.27 10.93
CA ILE A 391 14.21 43.21 10.38
C ILE A 391 15.09 42.07 9.90
N GLN A 392 14.98 40.92 10.52
CA GLN A 392 15.65 39.67 10.11
C GLN A 392 14.84 39.01 9.02
N LYS A 393 15.52 38.32 8.11
CA LYS A 393 14.88 37.70 6.94
C LYS A 393 15.11 36.19 6.89
N VAL A 394 14.03 35.44 6.75
CA VAL A 394 14.05 34.00 6.55
C VAL A 394 13.38 33.69 5.22
N GLU A 395 14.11 33.06 4.32
CA GLU A 395 13.58 32.65 3.01
C GLU A 395 13.49 31.14 2.91
N MET A 396 12.30 30.62 2.66
CA MET A 396 12.08 29.21 2.37
C MET A 396 11.89 29.03 0.87
N LYS A 397 12.57 28.02 0.33
CA LYS A 397 12.60 27.77 -1.11
C LYS A 397 12.02 26.42 -1.41
N ASP A 398 11.14 26.36 -2.40
CA ASP A 398 10.56 25.12 -2.92
C ASP A 398 11.23 24.69 -4.19
N ASP A 399 11.31 23.39 -4.31
CA ASP A 399 11.72 22.73 -5.53
C ASP A 399 10.50 22.16 -6.26
N VAL A 400 10.65 21.93 -7.54
CA VAL A 400 9.61 21.30 -8.35
C VAL A 400 9.85 19.80 -8.42
N PRO A 401 8.81 18.98 -8.31
CA PRO A 401 8.95 17.55 -8.55
C PRO A 401 9.25 17.29 -10.02
N THR A 402 9.98 16.22 -10.26
CA THR A 402 10.32 15.78 -11.60
C THR A 402 9.57 14.51 -12.00
N GLY A 403 9.55 14.24 -13.29
CA GLY A 403 9.00 13.03 -13.85
C GLY A 403 10.07 12.04 -14.31
N THR A 404 9.81 10.78 -14.13
CA THR A 404 10.60 9.69 -14.71
C THR A 404 9.71 8.80 -15.55
N LEU A 405 10.09 8.63 -16.80
CA LEU A 405 9.51 7.67 -17.72
C LEU A 405 10.36 6.42 -17.78
N ILE A 406 9.76 5.27 -17.53
CA ILE A 406 10.39 3.96 -17.65
C ILE A 406 9.56 3.10 -18.60
N ILE A 407 10.16 2.67 -19.69
CA ILE A 407 9.55 1.73 -20.63
C ILE A 407 10.29 0.41 -20.53
N ASN A 408 9.59 -0.62 -20.09
CA ASN A 408 10.11 -1.98 -20.08
C ASN A 408 9.66 -2.64 -21.38
N LYS A 409 10.57 -2.72 -22.33
CA LYS A 409 10.27 -3.30 -23.64
C LYS A 409 10.51 -4.79 -23.62
N LYS A 410 9.51 -5.52 -24.06
CA LYS A 410 9.52 -6.98 -24.11
C LYS A 410 9.32 -7.46 -25.54
N GLY A 411 9.86 -8.62 -25.81
CA GLY A 411 9.64 -9.37 -27.02
C GLY A 411 9.51 -10.85 -26.71
N GLU A 412 9.11 -11.61 -27.69
CA GLU A 412 9.00 -13.07 -27.57
C GLU A 412 10.28 -13.72 -28.06
N PHE A 413 10.91 -14.53 -27.21
CA PHE A 413 12.14 -15.26 -27.47
C PHE A 413 11.87 -16.77 -27.43
N LEU A 414 12.48 -17.49 -28.34
CA LEU A 414 12.34 -18.93 -28.44
C LEU A 414 12.91 -19.62 -27.19
N ASP A 415 12.07 -20.39 -26.51
CA ASP A 415 12.45 -21.14 -25.29
C ASP A 415 12.70 -22.62 -25.59
N LYS A 416 11.69 -23.31 -26.06
CA LYS A 416 11.70 -24.76 -26.24
C LYS A 416 10.75 -25.19 -27.35
N VAL A 417 10.84 -26.44 -27.70
CA VAL A 417 9.90 -27.13 -28.59
C VAL A 417 9.23 -28.28 -27.85
N SER A 418 7.95 -28.42 -27.99
CA SER A 418 7.18 -29.58 -27.55
C SER A 418 6.55 -30.29 -28.72
N VAL A 419 6.29 -31.61 -28.54
CA VAL A 419 5.62 -32.41 -29.55
C VAL A 419 4.15 -32.53 -29.16
N LEU A 420 3.27 -32.17 -30.08
CA LEU A 420 1.83 -32.42 -29.98
C LEU A 420 1.50 -33.71 -30.77
N ASP A 421 1.06 -34.73 -30.05
CA ASP A 421 0.45 -35.90 -30.72
C ASP A 421 -0.91 -35.48 -31.28
N SER A 422 -0.99 -35.29 -32.57
CA SER A 422 -2.27 -34.94 -33.22
C SER A 422 -3.19 -36.15 -33.35
N VAL A 423 -4.50 -35.88 -33.29
CA VAL A 423 -5.53 -36.87 -33.63
C VAL A 423 -5.41 -37.19 -35.14
N GLY A 424 -4.81 -38.33 -35.48
CA GLY A 424 -4.56 -38.71 -36.85
C GLY A 424 -3.14 -39.23 -37.16
N GLY A 425 -2.23 -39.16 -36.20
CA GLY A 425 -0.88 -39.74 -36.32
C GLY A 425 0.16 -38.82 -36.98
N TRP A 426 -0.20 -37.55 -37.26
CA TRP A 426 0.73 -36.57 -37.84
C TRP A 426 1.54 -35.89 -36.73
N ILE A 427 2.81 -35.63 -36.99
CA ILE A 427 3.71 -34.95 -36.08
C ILE A 427 3.47 -33.47 -36.16
N LYS A 428 3.39 -32.81 -35.01
CA LYS A 428 3.43 -31.34 -34.91
C LYS A 428 4.32 -30.93 -33.79
N HIS A 429 5.36 -30.18 -34.10
CA HIS A 429 6.19 -29.51 -33.11
C HIS A 429 5.63 -28.09 -32.84
N LEU A 430 5.43 -27.80 -31.57
CA LEU A 430 5.01 -26.50 -31.11
C LEU A 430 6.22 -25.74 -30.57
N PHE A 431 6.60 -24.66 -31.22
CA PHE A 431 7.61 -23.75 -30.68
C PHE A 431 6.98 -22.89 -29.61
N GLU A 432 7.58 -22.90 -28.43
CA GLU A 432 7.13 -22.13 -27.30
C GLU A 432 8.08 -20.95 -27.10
N TYR A 433 7.47 -19.78 -26.88
CA TYR A 433 8.19 -18.54 -26.73
C TYR A 433 7.92 -17.98 -25.35
N PHE A 434 8.96 -17.39 -24.72
CA PHE A 434 8.80 -16.67 -23.48
C PHE A 434 8.95 -15.16 -23.73
N SER A 435 8.28 -14.37 -22.92
CA SER A 435 8.45 -12.92 -22.94
C SER A 435 9.74 -12.53 -22.22
N GLY A 436 10.66 -11.95 -22.93
CA GLY A 436 11.94 -11.48 -22.42
C GLY A 436 12.18 -10.00 -22.73
N SER A 437 13.24 -9.46 -22.17
CA SER A 437 13.65 -8.07 -22.38
C SER A 437 14.14 -7.83 -23.81
N LEU A 438 13.65 -6.75 -24.43
CA LEU A 438 14.01 -6.39 -25.80
C LEU A 438 14.83 -5.10 -25.83
N LYS A 439 16.12 -5.24 -26.13
CA LYS A 439 17.05 -4.13 -26.26
C LYS A 439 17.02 -3.46 -27.64
N GLU A 440 17.68 -2.32 -27.75
CA GLU A 440 17.90 -1.59 -29.00
C GLU A 440 16.59 -1.12 -29.68
N VAL A 441 15.55 -0.91 -28.90
CA VAL A 441 14.29 -0.32 -29.37
C VAL A 441 14.32 1.16 -29.05
N THR A 442 14.12 2.00 -30.05
CA THR A 442 14.20 3.46 -29.93
C THR A 442 12.81 4.09 -29.88
N PHE A 443 12.63 4.99 -28.92
CA PHE A 443 11.39 5.74 -28.71
C PHE A 443 11.64 7.24 -28.84
N GLU A 444 10.65 7.95 -29.36
CA GLU A 444 10.57 9.41 -29.32
C GLU A 444 9.49 9.83 -28.34
N VAL A 445 9.86 10.71 -27.42
CA VAL A 445 8.99 11.29 -26.39
C VAL A 445 8.63 12.70 -26.81
N TYR A 446 7.35 13.03 -26.79
CA TYR A 446 6.80 14.32 -27.21
C TYR A 446 5.92 14.90 -26.10
N ALA A 447 5.82 16.21 -26.03
CA ALA A 447 4.87 16.88 -25.17
C ALA A 447 3.44 16.75 -25.72
N LEU A 448 2.49 16.23 -24.94
CA LEU A 448 1.08 16.10 -25.36
C LEU A 448 0.34 17.44 -25.28
N GLU A 449 0.79 18.34 -24.43
CA GLU A 449 0.28 19.69 -24.19
C GLU A 449 1.44 20.66 -23.94
N ASP A 450 1.18 21.95 -23.79
CA ASP A 450 2.21 22.89 -23.36
C ASP A 450 2.64 22.56 -21.92
N ILE A 451 3.89 22.19 -21.72
CA ILE A 451 4.47 21.87 -20.40
C ILE A 451 4.96 23.18 -19.78
N LYS A 452 4.22 23.67 -18.82
CA LYS A 452 4.43 24.97 -18.20
C LYS A 452 5.36 24.87 -16.97
N ALA A 453 6.08 25.96 -16.71
CA ALA A 453 6.77 26.12 -15.45
C ALA A 453 5.76 26.20 -14.28
N ALA A 454 6.13 25.62 -13.13
CA ALA A 454 5.25 25.56 -11.96
C ALA A 454 4.94 26.95 -11.36
N ASP A 455 5.85 27.93 -11.52
CA ASP A 455 5.67 29.30 -11.08
C ASP A 455 4.60 30.08 -11.88
N GLY A 456 4.19 29.56 -13.02
CA GLY A 456 3.19 30.13 -13.91
C GLY A 456 3.63 31.39 -14.65
N GLU A 457 4.90 31.79 -14.57
CA GLU A 457 5.47 33.03 -15.15
C GLU A 457 6.66 32.78 -16.06
N SER A 458 7.48 31.81 -15.73
CA SER A 458 8.63 31.41 -16.53
C SER A 458 8.17 30.84 -17.87
N GLU A 459 9.09 30.78 -18.85
CA GLU A 459 8.79 30.21 -20.17
C GLU A 459 8.42 28.72 -20.03
N ASP A 460 7.50 28.29 -20.88
CA ASP A 460 7.11 26.88 -20.95
C ASP A 460 8.32 26.02 -21.27
N TYR A 461 8.48 24.89 -20.58
CA TYR A 461 9.55 23.94 -20.84
C TYR A 461 9.45 23.35 -22.26
N TYR A 462 8.25 22.99 -22.67
CA TYR A 462 7.97 22.43 -23.99
C TYR A 462 6.63 22.90 -24.51
N LYS A 463 6.56 23.21 -25.80
CA LYS A 463 5.29 23.43 -26.51
C LYS A 463 4.69 22.10 -26.91
N LYS A 464 3.38 22.09 -27.04
CA LYS A 464 2.66 20.93 -27.55
C LYS A 464 3.31 20.38 -28.83
N ASP A 465 3.40 19.05 -28.93
CA ASP A 465 4.01 18.28 -30.02
C ASP A 465 5.52 18.53 -30.24
N ALA A 466 6.19 19.20 -29.30
CA ALA A 466 7.64 19.32 -29.32
C ALA A 466 8.29 17.97 -28.96
N LEU A 467 9.34 17.59 -29.71
CA LEU A 467 10.18 16.46 -29.36
C LEU A 467 10.97 16.80 -28.08
N VAL A 468 10.76 16.00 -27.05
CA VAL A 468 11.38 16.16 -25.74
C VAL A 468 12.71 15.39 -25.66
N ALA A 469 12.66 14.13 -26.10
CA ALA A 469 13.83 13.25 -26.08
C ALA A 469 13.66 12.07 -27.04
N THR A 470 14.79 11.46 -27.38
CA THR A 470 14.87 10.13 -28.01
C THR A 470 15.59 9.20 -27.03
N ILE A 471 14.98 8.07 -26.71
CA ILE A 471 15.51 7.09 -25.74
C ILE A 471 15.53 5.70 -26.37
N THR A 472 16.50 4.88 -25.99
CA THR A 472 16.68 3.52 -26.52
C THR A 472 16.78 2.53 -25.37
N THR A 473 16.18 1.35 -25.53
CA THR A 473 16.25 0.29 -24.51
C THR A 473 17.67 -0.30 -24.40
N ASP A 474 18.10 -0.49 -23.18
CA ASP A 474 19.38 -1.10 -22.81
C ASP A 474 19.36 -2.64 -22.88
N GLU A 475 20.43 -3.28 -22.43
CA GLU A 475 20.56 -4.75 -22.36
C GLU A 475 19.49 -5.43 -21.50
N THR A 476 18.86 -4.70 -20.59
CA THR A 476 17.76 -5.18 -19.74
C THR A 476 16.39 -4.93 -20.36
N GLY A 477 16.33 -4.34 -21.54
CA GLY A 477 15.10 -3.97 -22.23
C GLY A 477 14.44 -2.72 -21.66
N VAL A 478 15.17 -1.88 -20.92
CA VAL A 478 14.64 -0.68 -20.26
C VAL A 478 15.11 0.57 -20.98
N ALA A 479 14.16 1.42 -21.37
CA ALA A 479 14.44 2.79 -21.75
C ALA A 479 13.97 3.71 -20.63
N LYS A 480 14.87 4.54 -20.10
CA LYS A 480 14.59 5.44 -18.99
C LYS A 480 14.89 6.88 -19.37
N LEU A 481 13.99 7.79 -18.98
CA LEU A 481 14.17 9.22 -19.09
C LEU A 481 13.80 9.87 -17.75
N THR A 482 14.77 10.52 -17.12
CA THR A 482 14.61 11.18 -15.81
C THR A 482 14.52 12.70 -15.97
N ASP A 483 14.20 13.35 -14.87
CA ASP A 483 14.25 14.82 -14.73
C ASP A 483 13.32 15.54 -15.71
N LEU A 484 12.24 14.87 -16.11
CA LEU A 484 11.21 15.49 -16.94
C LEU A 484 10.42 16.52 -16.13
N PRO A 485 10.17 17.72 -16.64
CA PRO A 485 9.15 18.59 -16.09
C PRO A 485 7.80 17.86 -16.01
N LEU A 486 7.04 18.14 -14.95
CA LEU A 486 5.74 17.50 -14.80
C LEU A 486 4.75 17.95 -15.89
N GLY A 487 3.99 17.00 -16.41
CA GLY A 487 3.02 17.24 -17.47
C GLY A 487 2.60 15.96 -18.17
N LYS A 488 1.92 16.11 -19.29
CA LYS A 488 1.50 14.99 -20.12
C LYS A 488 2.35 14.88 -21.37
N TYR A 489 2.77 13.69 -21.64
CA TYR A 489 3.61 13.35 -22.77
C TYR A 489 2.95 12.26 -23.60
N TYR A 490 3.47 12.03 -24.80
CA TYR A 490 3.17 10.83 -25.53
C TYR A 490 4.45 10.24 -26.13
N VAL A 491 4.45 8.94 -26.28
CA VAL A 491 5.60 8.18 -26.76
C VAL A 491 5.22 7.41 -28.01
N LYS A 492 6.13 7.41 -28.97
CA LYS A 492 6.08 6.60 -30.18
C LYS A 492 7.32 5.73 -30.26
N GLU A 493 7.14 4.50 -30.69
CA GLU A 493 8.28 3.71 -31.10
C GLU A 493 8.76 4.19 -32.47
N LYS A 494 10.03 4.51 -32.58
CA LYS A 494 10.68 4.97 -33.82
C LYS A 494 11.34 3.84 -34.56
N GLU A 495 12.05 3.00 -33.82
CA GLU A 495 12.79 1.87 -34.35
C GLU A 495 12.65 0.66 -33.43
N THR A 496 12.40 -0.51 -34.01
CA THR A 496 12.33 -1.77 -33.28
C THR A 496 13.60 -2.61 -33.48
N ALA A 497 13.79 -3.57 -32.59
CA ALA A 497 14.86 -4.56 -32.74
C ALA A 497 14.58 -5.50 -33.95
N ASN A 498 15.65 -6.01 -34.53
CA ASN A 498 15.55 -6.98 -35.64
C ASN A 498 14.75 -8.22 -35.24
N GLY A 499 13.84 -8.63 -36.11
CA GLY A 499 12.94 -9.76 -35.86
C GLY A 499 11.58 -9.40 -35.30
N TYR A 500 11.38 -8.11 -34.97
CA TYR A 500 10.12 -7.62 -34.41
C TYR A 500 9.42 -6.64 -35.34
N VAL A 501 8.14 -6.50 -35.11
CA VAL A 501 7.27 -5.55 -35.80
C VAL A 501 7.23 -4.26 -35.03
N LEU A 502 7.33 -3.13 -35.72
CA LEU A 502 7.23 -1.81 -35.11
C LEU A 502 5.84 -1.61 -34.50
N ASP A 503 5.79 -1.20 -33.25
CA ASP A 503 4.55 -0.79 -32.62
C ASP A 503 4.21 0.65 -33.04
N GLY A 504 3.31 0.79 -33.99
CA GLY A 504 2.87 2.08 -34.50
C GLY A 504 1.93 2.85 -33.56
N GLU A 505 1.60 2.31 -32.40
CA GLU A 505 0.71 2.98 -31.45
C GLU A 505 1.41 4.14 -30.74
N THR A 506 0.67 5.21 -30.59
CA THR A 506 1.07 6.32 -29.72
C THR A 506 0.48 6.11 -28.34
N ARG A 507 1.30 6.22 -27.30
CA ARG A 507 0.86 6.00 -25.93
C ARG A 507 1.08 7.23 -25.08
N GLU A 508 0.03 7.60 -24.35
CA GLU A 508 0.08 8.73 -23.44
C GLU A 508 0.77 8.37 -22.13
N VAL A 509 1.53 9.33 -21.63
CA VAL A 509 2.28 9.24 -20.37
C VAL A 509 1.86 10.40 -19.50
N ASP A 510 1.25 10.10 -18.37
CA ASP A 510 0.80 11.10 -17.41
C ASP A 510 1.80 11.18 -16.26
N LEU A 511 2.61 12.23 -16.28
CA LEU A 511 3.55 12.64 -15.24
C LEU A 511 3.08 13.90 -14.55
N THR A 512 1.77 14.13 -14.47
CA THR A 512 1.22 15.32 -13.81
C THR A 512 1.46 15.29 -12.31
N TYR A 513 1.49 16.47 -11.72
CA TYR A 513 1.67 16.66 -10.29
C TYR A 513 0.72 15.77 -9.48
N ARG A 514 1.25 15.09 -8.48
CA ARG A 514 0.50 14.17 -7.58
C ARG A 514 0.17 14.86 -6.27
N ASP A 515 1.19 15.19 -5.54
CA ASP A 515 1.13 15.85 -4.25
C ASP A 515 2.49 16.45 -3.88
N GLN A 516 2.50 17.22 -2.82
CA GLN A 516 3.70 17.94 -2.35
C GLN A 516 4.80 17.05 -1.75
N ASN A 517 4.57 15.75 -1.58
CA ASN A 517 5.52 14.81 -0.99
C ASN A 517 6.12 13.85 -2.03
N THR A 518 5.61 13.92 -3.26
CA THR A 518 6.04 13.06 -4.37
C THR A 518 7.11 13.79 -5.18
N ALA A 519 8.38 13.63 -4.79
CA ALA A 519 9.51 14.28 -5.45
C ALA A 519 9.72 13.80 -6.89
N GLU A 520 9.38 12.55 -7.18
CA GLU A 520 9.50 11.95 -8.50
C GLU A 520 8.22 11.22 -8.89
N VAL A 521 7.56 11.69 -9.93
CA VAL A 521 6.41 11.02 -10.52
C VAL A 521 6.93 10.04 -11.56
N THR A 522 6.85 8.76 -11.26
CA THR A 522 7.30 7.72 -12.17
C THR A 522 6.12 7.14 -12.95
N TYR A 523 6.24 7.14 -14.24
CA TYR A 523 5.43 6.32 -15.13
C TYR A 523 6.25 5.11 -15.57
N SER A 524 5.75 3.92 -15.30
CA SER A 524 6.39 2.68 -15.74
C SER A 524 5.37 1.79 -16.42
N ALA A 525 5.70 1.32 -17.60
CA ALA A 525 4.83 0.46 -18.38
C ALA A 525 5.62 -0.64 -19.11
N ASP A 526 4.99 -1.81 -19.19
CA ASP A 526 5.48 -2.94 -19.98
C ASP A 526 4.88 -2.83 -21.39
N TRP A 527 5.74 -2.70 -22.39
CA TRP A 527 5.36 -2.67 -23.77
C TRP A 527 5.97 -3.86 -24.52
N GLN A 528 5.20 -4.48 -25.37
CA GLN A 528 5.64 -5.69 -26.04
C GLN A 528 5.53 -5.52 -27.56
N ASN A 529 6.62 -5.84 -28.27
CA ASN A 529 6.55 -5.97 -29.72
C ASN A 529 6.22 -7.40 -30.10
N LYS A 530 5.41 -7.49 -31.12
CA LYS A 530 5.15 -8.79 -31.79
C LYS A 530 6.40 -9.18 -32.57
N ARG A 531 6.79 -10.42 -32.50
CA ARG A 531 7.78 -10.95 -33.41
C ARG A 531 7.20 -11.11 -34.81
N GLN A 532 8.04 -11.05 -35.79
CA GLN A 532 7.66 -11.34 -37.17
C GLN A 532 7.34 -12.82 -37.33
N LYS A 533 6.32 -13.13 -38.09
CA LYS A 533 5.84 -14.49 -38.34
C LYS A 533 6.03 -14.90 -39.78
N ALA A 534 6.18 -16.20 -40.00
CA ALA A 534 6.14 -16.82 -41.32
C ALA A 534 4.79 -17.50 -41.55
N GLU A 535 4.25 -17.35 -42.74
CA GLU A 535 3.08 -18.10 -43.22
C GLU A 535 3.53 -18.96 -44.41
N VAL A 536 3.44 -20.26 -44.29
CA VAL A 536 3.90 -21.20 -45.31
C VAL A 536 2.71 -21.87 -45.93
N LYS A 537 2.54 -21.68 -47.21
CA LYS A 537 1.40 -22.19 -47.98
C LYS A 537 1.87 -23.14 -49.08
N VAL A 538 1.10 -24.16 -49.30
CA VAL A 538 1.28 -25.11 -50.41
C VAL A 538 0.03 -25.11 -51.27
N LEU A 539 0.26 -25.15 -52.58
CA LEU A 539 -0.74 -25.42 -53.59
C LEU A 539 -0.33 -26.70 -54.29
N LYS A 540 -1.19 -27.69 -54.28
CA LYS A 540 -0.99 -29.00 -54.89
C LYS A 540 -1.84 -29.17 -56.20
N LYS A 541 -1.18 -29.52 -57.23
CA LYS A 541 -1.83 -29.74 -58.55
C LYS A 541 -1.44 -31.04 -59.20
N ALA A 542 -2.28 -31.53 -60.11
CA ALA A 542 -1.89 -32.57 -61.02
C ALA A 542 -0.98 -31.98 -62.12
N LYS A 543 0.10 -32.69 -62.45
CA LYS A 543 1.11 -32.25 -63.43
C LYS A 543 0.55 -32.05 -64.85
N ASP A 544 -0.45 -32.78 -65.22
CA ASP A 544 -1.03 -32.80 -66.57
C ASP A 544 -2.20 -31.83 -66.77
N SER A 545 -2.61 -31.13 -65.67
CA SER A 545 -3.78 -30.26 -65.66
C SER A 545 -3.73 -29.22 -64.57
N ASP A 546 -4.58 -28.23 -64.64
CA ASP A 546 -4.75 -27.27 -63.49
C ASP A 546 -5.62 -27.81 -62.35
N ARG A 547 -5.92 -29.08 -62.34
CA ARG A 547 -6.70 -29.74 -61.30
C ARG A 547 -5.93 -29.70 -59.95
N VAL A 548 -6.55 -29.13 -58.98
CA VAL A 548 -6.02 -29.13 -57.59
C VAL A 548 -6.26 -30.48 -56.93
N LEU A 549 -5.35 -30.86 -56.03
CA LEU A 549 -5.37 -32.19 -55.42
C LEU A 549 -5.58 -32.09 -53.92
N GLU A 550 -6.68 -32.68 -53.43
CA GLU A 550 -7.01 -32.81 -51.98
C GLU A 550 -6.30 -34.00 -51.39
N GLY A 551 -5.88 -33.90 -50.13
CA GLY A 551 -5.41 -35.03 -49.33
C GLY A 551 -3.93 -35.37 -49.50
N ALA A 552 -3.17 -34.64 -50.31
CA ALA A 552 -1.71 -34.79 -50.33
C ALA A 552 -1.10 -34.29 -49.04
N VAL A 553 -0.27 -35.10 -48.40
CA VAL A 553 0.35 -34.76 -47.11
C VAL A 553 1.73 -34.17 -47.32
N PHE A 554 1.96 -33.04 -46.73
CA PHE A 554 3.23 -32.34 -46.76
C PHE A 554 3.84 -32.24 -45.38
N ALA A 555 5.15 -32.41 -45.30
CA ALA A 555 5.96 -32.11 -44.13
C ALA A 555 6.72 -30.81 -44.30
N LEU A 556 6.58 -29.92 -43.33
CA LEU A 556 7.45 -28.76 -43.14
C LEU A 556 8.59 -29.18 -42.19
N CYS A 557 9.84 -29.03 -42.64
CA CYS A 557 11.03 -29.44 -41.91
C CYS A 557 12.01 -28.28 -41.74
N ASN A 558 12.83 -28.30 -40.70
CA ASN A 558 13.97 -27.42 -40.59
C ASN A 558 15.20 -28.03 -41.29
N LYS A 559 15.99 -27.21 -41.97
CA LYS A 559 17.22 -27.64 -42.64
C LYS A 559 18.46 -27.58 -41.75
N ASP A 560 18.47 -26.67 -40.79
CA ASP A 560 19.54 -26.45 -39.83
C ASP A 560 19.05 -26.69 -38.41
N ASP A 561 20.01 -26.85 -37.47
CA ASP A 561 19.66 -26.99 -36.04
C ASP A 561 18.98 -25.69 -35.56
N ILE A 562 17.79 -25.81 -34.96
CA ILE A 562 17.10 -24.67 -34.37
C ILE A 562 17.59 -24.51 -32.93
N VAL A 563 18.06 -23.30 -32.62
CA VAL A 563 18.58 -22.94 -31.32
C VAL A 563 17.64 -21.98 -30.59
N ASN A 564 17.52 -22.15 -29.29
CA ASN A 564 16.76 -21.23 -28.47
C ASN A 564 17.53 -19.94 -28.13
N ALA A 565 16.88 -18.99 -27.44
CA ALA A 565 17.49 -17.73 -27.05
C ALA A 565 18.72 -17.88 -26.12
N LYS A 566 18.96 -19.06 -25.55
CA LYS A 566 20.13 -19.38 -24.72
C LYS A 566 21.27 -20.00 -25.51
N GLY A 567 21.02 -20.33 -26.77
CA GLY A 567 21.97 -21.02 -27.64
C GLY A 567 21.92 -22.54 -27.56
N ASP A 568 20.92 -23.11 -26.87
CA ASP A 568 20.73 -24.57 -26.81
C ASP A 568 20.02 -25.04 -28.07
N VAL A 569 20.49 -26.14 -28.64
CA VAL A 569 19.81 -26.81 -29.75
C VAL A 569 18.54 -27.49 -29.24
N ILE A 570 17.39 -27.00 -29.66
CA ILE A 570 16.08 -27.50 -29.26
C ILE A 570 15.41 -28.38 -30.31
N LEU A 571 15.81 -28.26 -31.59
CA LEU A 571 15.35 -29.12 -32.66
C LEU A 571 16.53 -29.37 -33.62
N LYS A 572 16.82 -30.67 -33.91
CA LYS A 572 17.90 -31.03 -34.80
C LYS A 572 17.51 -30.79 -36.27
N ALA A 573 18.51 -30.54 -37.09
CA ALA A 573 18.32 -30.46 -38.54
C ALA A 573 17.55 -31.68 -39.12
N ASP A 574 16.84 -31.46 -40.17
CA ASP A 574 16.03 -32.42 -40.91
C ASP A 574 14.90 -33.07 -40.08
N THR A 575 14.44 -32.38 -39.02
CA THR A 575 13.28 -32.80 -38.24
C THR A 575 11.99 -32.29 -38.85
N VAL A 576 10.96 -33.15 -38.91
CA VAL A 576 9.62 -32.73 -39.33
C VAL A 576 8.99 -31.84 -38.24
N ILE A 577 8.66 -30.61 -38.60
CA ILE A 577 8.01 -29.65 -37.70
C ILE A 577 6.51 -29.84 -37.65
N GLU A 578 5.89 -29.94 -38.84
CA GLU A 578 4.44 -30.10 -38.97
C GLU A 578 4.14 -30.88 -40.21
N GLU A 579 3.21 -31.84 -40.13
CA GLU A 579 2.59 -32.50 -41.27
C GLU A 579 1.15 -32.04 -41.43
N GLN A 580 0.73 -31.83 -42.64
CA GLN A 580 -0.62 -31.39 -42.95
C GLN A 580 -1.03 -31.84 -44.36
N ALA A 581 -2.34 -32.09 -44.55
CA ALA A 581 -2.89 -32.47 -45.83
C ALA A 581 -3.49 -31.24 -46.58
N THR A 582 -3.46 -31.30 -47.88
CA THR A 582 -4.15 -30.32 -48.73
C THR A 582 -5.67 -30.49 -48.65
N ASP A 583 -6.37 -29.36 -48.63
CA ASP A 583 -7.83 -29.29 -48.65
C ASP A 583 -8.44 -29.56 -50.03
N LYS A 584 -9.76 -29.43 -50.14
CA LYS A 584 -10.52 -29.61 -51.40
C LYS A 584 -10.11 -28.59 -52.51
N ASP A 585 -9.47 -27.51 -52.17
CA ASP A 585 -8.97 -26.51 -53.11
C ASP A 585 -7.46 -26.74 -53.40
N GLY A 586 -6.93 -27.89 -53.00
CA GLY A 586 -5.53 -28.26 -53.16
C GLY A 586 -4.55 -27.46 -52.32
N LYS A 587 -5.05 -26.78 -51.31
CA LYS A 587 -4.26 -25.85 -50.49
C LYS A 587 -4.05 -26.36 -49.06
N LEU A 588 -2.91 -26.04 -48.50
CA LEU A 588 -2.69 -26.11 -47.08
C LEU A 588 -1.91 -24.88 -46.64
N THR A 589 -2.06 -24.53 -45.36
CA THR A 589 -1.25 -23.51 -44.71
C THR A 589 -0.73 -24.10 -43.41
N PHE A 590 0.57 -24.20 -43.27
CA PHE A 590 1.17 -24.70 -42.05
C PHE A 590 0.92 -23.70 -40.89
N THR A 591 0.61 -24.26 -39.75
CA THR A 591 0.24 -23.46 -38.57
C THR A 591 1.36 -23.33 -37.56
N ALA A 592 2.54 -23.94 -37.82
CA ALA A 592 3.72 -23.85 -37.00
C ALA A 592 4.23 -22.42 -36.92
N ASP A 593 4.45 -21.95 -35.71
CA ASP A 593 4.93 -20.59 -35.45
C ASP A 593 6.46 -20.55 -35.51
N LEU A 594 6.99 -20.53 -36.74
CA LEU A 594 8.40 -20.76 -37.03
C LEU A 594 9.34 -19.71 -36.41
N PRO A 595 10.49 -20.14 -35.85
CA PRO A 595 11.59 -19.25 -35.50
C PRO A 595 12.22 -18.55 -36.70
N LEU A 596 12.53 -17.25 -36.51
CA LEU A 596 13.23 -16.44 -37.48
C LEU A 596 14.72 -16.81 -37.56
N GLY A 597 15.35 -16.60 -38.70
CA GLY A 597 16.78 -16.79 -38.92
C GLY A 597 17.19 -18.21 -39.30
N HIS A 598 16.23 -19.07 -39.60
CA HIS A 598 16.45 -20.45 -39.96
C HIS A 598 15.98 -20.77 -41.39
N THR A 599 16.56 -21.79 -41.97
CA THR A 599 16.16 -22.34 -43.27
C THR A 599 15.24 -23.53 -43.07
N TYR A 600 14.18 -23.57 -43.82
CA TYR A 600 13.15 -24.59 -43.79
C TYR A 600 12.93 -25.16 -45.18
N TYR A 601 12.33 -26.29 -45.22
CA TYR A 601 11.92 -26.88 -46.51
C TYR A 601 10.59 -27.61 -46.38
N VAL A 602 9.86 -27.62 -47.46
CA VAL A 602 8.60 -28.35 -47.60
C VAL A 602 8.80 -29.52 -48.58
N LYS A 603 8.36 -30.69 -48.19
CA LYS A 603 8.34 -31.89 -49.02
C LYS A 603 7.03 -32.63 -48.87
N GLU A 604 6.65 -33.36 -49.89
CA GLU A 604 5.53 -34.26 -49.81
C GLU A 604 5.94 -35.55 -49.09
N THR A 605 5.06 -36.06 -48.23
CA THR A 605 5.25 -37.33 -47.49
C THR A 605 4.20 -38.38 -47.82
N SER A 606 3.10 -37.96 -48.41
CA SER A 606 2.09 -38.89 -48.93
C SER A 606 1.33 -38.16 -50.08
N PRO A 607 1.16 -38.81 -51.20
CA PRO A 607 0.50 -38.22 -52.36
C PRO A 607 -1.00 -38.07 -52.12
N ALA A 608 -1.63 -37.27 -52.96
CA ALA A 608 -3.07 -37.24 -53.06
C ALA A 608 -3.60 -38.57 -53.58
N GLN A 609 -4.85 -38.88 -53.26
CA GLN A 609 -5.47 -40.13 -53.73
C GLN A 609 -5.39 -40.24 -55.25
N GLY A 610 -4.75 -41.34 -55.68
CA GLY A 610 -4.61 -41.64 -57.09
C GLY A 610 -3.36 -41.06 -57.78
N PHE A 611 -2.47 -40.45 -56.99
CA PHE A 611 -1.23 -39.85 -57.47
C PHE A 611 -0.01 -40.51 -56.81
N ALA A 612 1.17 -40.32 -57.40
CA ALA A 612 2.44 -40.72 -56.84
C ALA A 612 3.10 -39.49 -56.15
N THR A 613 3.83 -39.79 -55.07
CA THR A 613 4.56 -38.76 -54.31
C THR A 613 5.64 -38.10 -55.16
N THR A 614 5.74 -36.80 -55.09
CA THR A 614 6.81 -36.08 -55.76
C THR A 614 8.06 -35.99 -54.86
N ASP A 615 9.23 -36.19 -55.42
CA ASP A 615 10.52 -35.98 -54.77
C ASP A 615 10.90 -34.50 -54.68
N GLN A 616 10.03 -33.60 -55.12
CA GLN A 616 10.26 -32.18 -55.13
C GLN A 616 10.37 -31.64 -53.72
N VAL A 617 11.42 -30.86 -53.47
CA VAL A 617 11.63 -30.14 -52.18
C VAL A 617 11.70 -28.64 -52.46
N GLN A 618 10.99 -27.83 -51.68
CA GLN A 618 11.04 -26.38 -51.74
C GLN A 618 11.63 -25.83 -50.48
N GLU A 619 12.74 -25.07 -50.63
CA GLU A 619 13.47 -24.47 -49.52
C GLU A 619 13.19 -22.98 -49.40
N PHE A 620 13.15 -22.47 -48.18
CA PHE A 620 13.09 -21.05 -47.92
C PHE A 620 13.84 -20.69 -46.64
N THR A 621 14.36 -19.50 -46.55
CA THR A 621 14.94 -18.96 -45.33
C THR A 621 14.01 -17.90 -44.73
N PHE A 622 13.63 -18.07 -43.46
CA PHE A 622 12.79 -17.07 -42.79
C PHE A 622 13.70 -16.00 -42.19
N GLU A 623 14.00 -14.96 -42.99
CA GLU A 623 14.80 -13.81 -42.60
C GLU A 623 13.91 -12.60 -42.27
N TYR A 624 14.50 -11.63 -41.50
CA TYR A 624 13.78 -10.41 -41.14
C TYR A 624 13.37 -9.60 -42.38
N GLY A 625 12.10 -9.36 -42.50
CA GLY A 625 11.50 -8.70 -43.65
C GLY A 625 11.28 -7.20 -43.55
N GLY A 626 11.79 -6.58 -42.46
CA GLY A 626 11.59 -5.15 -42.11
C GLY A 626 10.50 -4.93 -41.07
N ALA A 627 10.60 -3.83 -40.33
CA ALA A 627 9.82 -3.51 -39.16
C ALA A 627 8.30 -3.41 -39.37
N GLU A 628 7.87 -3.15 -40.58
CA GLU A 628 6.46 -2.93 -40.92
C GLU A 628 5.69 -4.17 -41.32
N LYS A 629 6.38 -5.30 -41.48
CA LYS A 629 5.78 -6.55 -41.88
C LYS A 629 5.54 -7.47 -40.70
N GLU A 630 4.28 -7.72 -40.39
CA GLU A 630 3.92 -8.67 -39.33
C GLU A 630 4.11 -10.10 -39.77
N THR A 631 3.79 -10.43 -41.04
CA THR A 631 3.88 -11.78 -41.57
C THR A 631 4.57 -11.79 -42.93
N LEU A 632 5.46 -12.73 -43.12
CA LEU A 632 6.08 -13.07 -44.42
C LEU A 632 5.44 -14.33 -44.95
N SER A 633 4.91 -14.25 -46.18
CA SER A 633 4.23 -15.38 -46.83
C SER A 633 5.18 -16.06 -47.81
N TYR A 634 5.28 -17.37 -47.69
CA TYR A 634 6.02 -18.28 -48.56
C TYR A 634 5.01 -19.23 -49.20
N GLU A 635 4.91 -19.16 -50.52
CA GLU A 635 3.91 -19.91 -51.27
C GLU A 635 4.61 -20.86 -52.27
N PHE A 636 4.32 -22.13 -52.21
CA PHE A 636 4.93 -23.16 -53.02
C PHE A 636 3.89 -23.95 -53.80
N THR A 637 4.23 -24.30 -55.02
CA THR A 637 3.38 -25.16 -55.84
C THR A 637 4.09 -26.50 -56.09
N PHE A 638 3.40 -27.57 -55.83
CA PHE A 638 3.86 -28.95 -56.11
C PHE A 638 2.91 -29.64 -57.08
N GLU A 639 3.49 -30.45 -57.90
CA GLU A 639 2.75 -31.17 -58.96
C GLU A 639 3.01 -32.66 -58.87
N ASP A 640 1.95 -33.49 -58.93
CA ASP A 640 2.04 -34.96 -58.93
C ASP A 640 1.58 -35.53 -60.25
N GLU A 641 2.16 -36.68 -60.56
CA GLU A 641 1.72 -37.50 -61.65
C GLU A 641 0.73 -38.56 -61.17
N ALA A 642 -0.32 -38.83 -61.90
CA ALA A 642 -1.28 -39.86 -61.54
C ALA A 642 -0.66 -41.25 -61.61
N THR A 643 -0.96 -42.06 -60.54
CA THR A 643 -0.62 -43.47 -60.60
C THR A 643 -1.26 -44.10 -61.88
N THR A 644 -0.53 -45.03 -62.54
CA THR A 644 -1.02 -45.69 -63.72
C THR A 644 -0.79 -47.17 -63.58
N VAL A 645 -1.88 -47.98 -63.66
CA VAL A 645 -1.82 -49.42 -63.59
C VAL A 645 -2.37 -50.02 -64.90
N GLU A 646 -1.54 -50.80 -65.50
CA GLU A 646 -1.83 -51.54 -66.71
C GLU A 646 -2.28 -52.96 -66.37
N PHE A 647 -3.46 -53.41 -66.87
CA PHE A 647 -4.06 -54.67 -66.56
C PHE A 647 -4.08 -55.53 -67.83
N THR A 648 -3.54 -56.74 -67.75
CA THR A 648 -3.51 -57.70 -68.81
C THR A 648 -4.26 -58.93 -68.37
N LYS A 649 -4.99 -59.58 -69.33
CA LYS A 649 -5.66 -60.86 -69.12
C LYS A 649 -5.03 -61.87 -70.00
N THR A 650 -4.21 -62.75 -69.46
CA THR A 650 -3.44 -63.65 -70.27
C THR A 650 -3.76 -65.12 -70.00
N SER A 651 -3.52 -66.01 -70.93
CA SER A 651 -3.65 -67.46 -70.77
C SER A 651 -2.45 -68.04 -70.03
N LEU A 652 -2.69 -68.80 -68.99
CA LEU A 652 -1.69 -69.63 -68.26
C LEU A 652 -0.89 -70.55 -69.21
N THR A 653 -1.43 -70.87 -70.39
CA THR A 653 -0.86 -71.86 -71.29
C THR A 653 0.12 -71.25 -72.29
N ASP A 654 -0.19 -70.06 -72.86
CA ASP A 654 0.60 -69.47 -73.93
C ASP A 654 0.97 -68.02 -73.81
N GLY A 655 0.53 -67.40 -72.67
CA GLY A 655 0.84 -66.02 -72.31
C GLY A 655 0.23 -64.90 -73.19
N LYS A 656 -0.70 -65.22 -74.10
CA LYS A 656 -1.39 -64.25 -74.95
C LYS A 656 -2.57 -63.61 -74.22
N GLU A 657 -2.91 -62.37 -74.60
CA GLU A 657 -4.13 -61.75 -74.16
C GLU A 657 -5.36 -62.57 -74.53
N ILE A 658 -6.29 -62.65 -73.57
CA ILE A 658 -7.59 -63.28 -73.71
C ILE A 658 -8.62 -62.21 -73.99
N GLU A 659 -9.31 -62.34 -75.13
CA GLU A 659 -10.40 -61.39 -75.45
C GLU A 659 -11.76 -61.91 -74.96
N GLY A 660 -12.60 -61.04 -74.41
CA GLY A 660 -13.99 -61.38 -74.07
C GLY A 660 -14.26 -61.75 -72.64
N ALA A 661 -13.22 -61.88 -71.79
CA ALA A 661 -13.41 -62.00 -70.34
C ALA A 661 -13.92 -60.71 -69.75
N LYS A 662 -14.89 -60.80 -68.89
CA LYS A 662 -15.35 -59.65 -68.09
C LYS A 662 -14.56 -59.52 -66.83
N LEU A 663 -13.81 -58.47 -66.77
CA LEU A 663 -12.89 -58.16 -65.66
C LEU A 663 -13.41 -56.99 -64.91
N LYS A 664 -13.12 -57.01 -63.65
CA LYS A 664 -13.52 -55.99 -62.70
C LYS A 664 -12.42 -55.73 -61.65
N VAL A 665 -12.11 -54.50 -61.44
CA VAL A 665 -11.25 -54.12 -60.33
C VAL A 665 -12.10 -53.53 -59.20
N THR A 666 -11.88 -54.05 -58.02
CA THR A 666 -12.54 -53.57 -56.79
C THR A 666 -11.52 -53.10 -55.78
N ASP A 667 -11.92 -52.09 -54.97
CA ASP A 667 -11.18 -51.70 -53.86
C ASP A 667 -11.25 -52.67 -52.66
N GLU A 668 -10.56 -52.41 -51.54
CA GLU A 668 -10.56 -53.20 -50.33
C GLU A 668 -11.95 -53.36 -49.73
N SER A 669 -12.87 -52.45 -49.98
CA SER A 669 -14.25 -52.50 -49.50
C SER A 669 -15.18 -53.27 -50.48
N GLY A 670 -14.66 -53.69 -51.60
CA GLY A 670 -15.40 -54.39 -52.64
C GLY A 670 -16.17 -53.50 -53.58
N ASN A 671 -15.95 -52.14 -53.51
CA ASN A 671 -16.59 -51.26 -54.48
C ASN A 671 -15.92 -51.47 -55.87
N THR A 672 -16.73 -51.42 -56.92
CA THR A 672 -16.19 -51.44 -58.25
C THR A 672 -15.46 -50.13 -58.54
N VAL A 673 -14.22 -50.29 -58.96
CA VAL A 673 -13.38 -49.18 -59.43
C VAL A 673 -13.55 -49.02 -60.94
N ASP A 674 -13.40 -50.11 -61.62
CA ASP A 674 -13.62 -50.21 -63.11
C ASP A 674 -14.05 -51.58 -63.46
N GLU A 675 -14.73 -51.70 -64.60
CA GLU A 675 -15.21 -52.92 -65.16
C GLU A 675 -15.12 -52.87 -66.75
N TRP A 676 -14.47 -53.86 -67.35
CA TRP A 676 -14.26 -53.88 -68.79
C TRP A 676 -14.29 -55.28 -69.32
N THR A 677 -14.33 -55.34 -70.60
CA THR A 677 -14.14 -56.63 -71.30
C THR A 677 -12.73 -56.67 -71.92
N SER A 678 -11.98 -57.77 -71.63
CA SER A 678 -10.61 -57.91 -72.13
C SER A 678 -10.54 -57.87 -73.70
N GLY A 679 -9.52 -57.19 -74.17
CA GLY A 679 -9.23 -57.03 -75.58
C GLY A 679 -7.79 -57.44 -75.91
N LYS A 680 -7.27 -57.00 -77.05
CA LYS A 680 -5.88 -57.29 -77.50
C LYS A 680 -4.86 -56.34 -76.87
N GLU A 681 -5.31 -55.22 -76.36
CA GLU A 681 -4.47 -54.19 -75.71
C GLU A 681 -4.73 -54.18 -74.23
N PRO A 682 -3.71 -53.92 -73.40
CA PRO A 682 -3.89 -53.75 -71.98
C PRO A 682 -4.89 -52.67 -71.58
N HIS A 683 -5.64 -52.93 -70.52
CA HIS A 683 -6.54 -51.92 -69.97
C HIS A 683 -5.77 -51.04 -68.92
N ILE A 684 -5.94 -49.72 -69.02
CA ILE A 684 -5.23 -48.77 -68.14
C ILE A 684 -6.23 -48.15 -67.21
N ILE A 685 -5.98 -48.25 -65.91
CA ILE A 685 -6.66 -47.50 -64.88
C ILE A 685 -5.66 -46.54 -64.28
N LYS A 686 -6.05 -45.23 -64.33
CA LYS A 686 -5.29 -44.19 -63.65
C LYS A 686 -5.91 -43.79 -62.33
N GLU A 687 -5.11 -43.14 -61.52
CA GLU A 687 -5.55 -42.57 -60.23
C GLU A 687 -6.00 -43.62 -59.16
N LEU A 688 -5.39 -44.77 -59.17
CA LEU A 688 -5.52 -45.71 -58.04
C LEU A 688 -4.68 -45.25 -56.87
N THR A 689 -5.27 -45.39 -55.72
CA THR A 689 -4.63 -44.84 -54.48
C THR A 689 -3.39 -45.65 -54.10
N VAL A 690 -2.25 -44.99 -53.92
CA VAL A 690 -0.99 -45.54 -53.45
C VAL A 690 -1.17 -46.26 -52.09
N GLY A 691 -0.53 -47.44 -51.95
CA GLY A 691 -0.56 -48.27 -50.75
C GLY A 691 -1.88 -48.97 -50.53
N LYS A 692 -2.91 -48.70 -51.30
CA LYS A 692 -4.18 -49.47 -51.28
C LYS A 692 -4.11 -50.72 -52.04
N LYS A 693 -4.81 -51.71 -51.57
CA LYS A 693 -4.98 -53.00 -52.22
C LYS A 693 -6.23 -52.96 -53.09
N TYR A 694 -6.07 -53.47 -54.27
CA TYR A 694 -7.17 -53.64 -55.20
C TYR A 694 -7.20 -55.07 -55.65
N THR A 695 -8.38 -55.52 -55.97
CA THR A 695 -8.57 -56.88 -56.40
C THR A 695 -9.14 -56.89 -57.85
N MET A 696 -8.36 -57.38 -58.72
CA MET A 696 -8.84 -57.76 -60.14
C MET A 696 -9.56 -59.04 -60.06
N THR A 697 -10.80 -59.00 -60.43
CA THR A 697 -11.68 -60.20 -60.42
C THR A 697 -12.22 -60.43 -61.84
N GLU A 698 -12.26 -61.61 -62.25
CA GLU A 698 -12.97 -62.06 -63.41
C GLU A 698 -14.43 -62.32 -63.07
N THR A 699 -15.36 -61.62 -63.65
CA THR A 699 -16.81 -61.74 -63.37
C THR A 699 -17.53 -62.63 -64.36
N LEU A 700 -16.93 -62.80 -65.51
CA LEU A 700 -17.34 -63.74 -66.52
C LEU A 700 -16.10 -64.16 -67.31
N PRO A 701 -15.73 -65.39 -67.31
CA PRO A 701 -14.63 -65.85 -68.14
C PRO A 701 -14.96 -65.81 -69.62
N ALA A 702 -13.93 -65.73 -70.42
CA ALA A 702 -14.09 -65.85 -71.91
C ALA A 702 -14.47 -67.27 -72.31
N ASP A 703 -15.09 -67.45 -73.46
CA ASP A 703 -15.50 -68.76 -73.99
C ASP A 703 -14.33 -69.79 -74.03
N GLY A 704 -14.49 -70.85 -73.25
CA GLY A 704 -13.47 -71.93 -73.14
C GLY A 704 -12.43 -71.77 -72.01
N TYR A 705 -12.57 -70.76 -71.28
CA TYR A 705 -11.74 -70.48 -70.05
C TYR A 705 -12.57 -70.68 -68.77
N VAL A 706 -11.89 -71.13 -67.71
CA VAL A 706 -12.44 -71.18 -66.38
C VAL A 706 -12.10 -69.85 -65.70
N THR A 707 -13.00 -69.34 -64.88
CA THR A 707 -12.78 -68.08 -64.17
C THR A 707 -11.47 -68.09 -63.39
N ALA A 708 -10.64 -67.08 -63.60
CA ALA A 708 -9.34 -66.91 -62.93
C ALA A 708 -9.49 -66.57 -61.41
N GLU A 709 -8.46 -67.01 -60.68
CA GLU A 709 -8.32 -66.47 -59.29
C GLU A 709 -8.17 -64.93 -59.32
N SER A 710 -8.83 -64.28 -58.39
CA SER A 710 -8.66 -62.84 -58.16
C SER A 710 -7.24 -62.50 -57.81
N ILE A 711 -6.73 -61.40 -58.36
CA ILE A 711 -5.40 -60.93 -58.14
C ILE A 711 -5.51 -59.71 -57.26
N THR A 712 -5.00 -59.74 -56.02
CA THR A 712 -4.84 -58.59 -55.18
C THR A 712 -3.46 -57.99 -55.35
N PHE A 713 -3.41 -56.73 -55.69
CA PHE A 713 -2.19 -55.97 -55.87
C PHE A 713 -2.23 -54.74 -55.01
N THR A 714 -1.09 -54.18 -54.65
CA THR A 714 -0.97 -52.92 -53.92
C THR A 714 -0.41 -51.94 -54.90
N VAL A 715 -1.00 -50.73 -54.97
CA VAL A 715 -0.48 -49.65 -55.83
C VAL A 715 0.77 -49.07 -55.17
N GLU A 716 1.89 -49.19 -55.85
CA GLU A 716 3.17 -48.66 -55.42
C GLU A 716 3.24 -47.13 -55.61
N ASP A 717 4.02 -46.43 -54.79
CA ASP A 717 4.23 -45.00 -54.88
C ASP A 717 5.25 -44.65 -55.98
N THR A 718 4.74 -44.67 -57.19
CA THR A 718 5.53 -44.38 -58.41
C THR A 718 4.65 -43.85 -59.55
N SER A 719 5.20 -42.96 -60.31
CA SER A 719 4.59 -42.47 -61.58
C SER A 719 4.82 -43.42 -62.77
N GLU A 720 5.67 -44.42 -62.60
CA GLU A 720 5.88 -45.48 -63.62
C GLU A 720 4.65 -46.39 -63.74
N VAL A 721 4.44 -46.86 -64.94
CA VAL A 721 3.30 -47.74 -65.18
C VAL A 721 3.49 -49.13 -64.52
N GLN A 722 2.63 -49.42 -63.53
CA GLN A 722 2.57 -50.69 -62.81
C GLN A 722 1.78 -51.73 -63.61
N LYS A 723 2.16 -53.00 -63.52
CA LYS A 723 1.52 -54.03 -64.38
C LYS A 723 0.92 -55.10 -63.50
N VAL A 724 -0.33 -55.47 -63.81
CA VAL A 724 -1.10 -56.58 -63.18
C VAL A 724 -1.57 -57.54 -64.25
N GLU A 725 -1.04 -58.76 -64.16
CA GLU A 725 -1.38 -59.78 -65.15
C GLU A 725 -2.27 -60.82 -64.46
N MET A 726 -3.49 -61.10 -65.03
CA MET A 726 -4.38 -62.18 -64.60
C MET A 726 -4.39 -63.36 -65.56
N LYS A 727 -4.28 -64.54 -64.94
CA LYS A 727 -4.32 -65.81 -65.67
C LYS A 727 -5.47 -66.63 -65.13
N ASP A 728 -6.19 -67.38 -66.03
CA ASP A 728 -7.38 -68.14 -65.67
C ASP A 728 -7.12 -69.26 -64.69
N ASP A 729 -7.99 -69.37 -63.65
CA ASP A 729 -8.02 -70.46 -62.67
C ASP A 729 -9.49 -70.71 -62.19
N VAL A 730 -9.68 -71.54 -61.17
CA VAL A 730 -10.99 -71.90 -60.59
C VAL A 730 -11.41 -71.12 -59.34
N THR A 731 -12.68 -71.12 -59.01
CA THR A 731 -13.25 -70.44 -57.84
C THR A 731 -12.99 -71.15 -56.52
N LYS A 732 -12.76 -70.45 -55.41
CA LYS A 732 -12.49 -70.98 -54.03
C LYS A 732 -13.14 -70.18 -52.95
N VAL A 733 -13.69 -70.78 -51.90
CA VAL A 733 -14.35 -70.15 -50.76
C VAL A 733 -13.77 -70.69 -49.43
N GLN A 734 -13.50 -69.84 -48.52
CA GLN A 734 -13.05 -70.18 -47.17
C GLN A 734 -14.07 -69.67 -46.11
N ILE A 735 -14.45 -70.63 -45.24
CA ILE A 735 -15.41 -70.34 -44.17
C ILE A 735 -14.80 -70.63 -42.83
N SER A 736 -14.83 -69.60 -41.98
CA SER A 736 -14.38 -69.62 -40.57
C SER A 736 -15.55 -69.47 -39.60
N LYS A 737 -15.55 -70.37 -38.63
CA LYS A 737 -16.44 -70.26 -37.47
C LYS A 737 -15.65 -69.90 -36.26
N THR A 738 -15.86 -68.62 -35.68
CA THR A 738 -15.01 -68.11 -34.56
C THR A 738 -15.83 -67.68 -33.35
N ASP A 739 -15.19 -67.62 -32.21
CA ASP A 739 -15.70 -66.87 -31.06
C ASP A 739 -15.59 -65.37 -31.30
N ILE A 740 -16.08 -64.54 -30.37
CA ILE A 740 -15.99 -63.05 -30.47
C ILE A 740 -14.55 -62.56 -30.47
N SER A 741 -13.59 -63.31 -29.96
CA SER A 741 -12.16 -63.03 -29.99
C SER A 741 -11.48 -63.27 -31.30
N GLY A 742 -12.16 -63.95 -32.18
CA GLY A 742 -11.66 -64.38 -33.50
C GLY A 742 -10.93 -65.70 -33.55
N LYS A 743 -11.01 -66.55 -32.49
CA LYS A 743 -10.46 -67.88 -32.47
C LYS A 743 -11.44 -68.89 -33.13
N GLU A 744 -10.94 -69.73 -34.03
CA GLU A 744 -11.76 -70.78 -34.63
C GLU A 744 -12.46 -71.65 -33.55
N LEU A 745 -13.75 -71.85 -33.78
CA LEU A 745 -14.66 -72.51 -32.86
C LEU A 745 -15.13 -73.85 -33.45
N PRO A 746 -14.53 -74.98 -33.05
CA PRO A 746 -14.93 -76.30 -33.57
C PRO A 746 -16.24 -76.76 -32.93
N GLY A 747 -16.99 -77.62 -33.66
CA GLY A 747 -18.17 -78.29 -33.19
C GLY A 747 -19.51 -77.63 -33.58
N ALA A 748 -19.48 -76.56 -34.31
CA ALA A 748 -20.69 -75.96 -34.91
C ALA A 748 -21.08 -76.73 -36.18
N LYS A 749 -22.31 -77.18 -36.29
CA LYS A 749 -22.83 -77.74 -37.56
C LYS A 749 -23.24 -76.57 -38.46
N LEU A 750 -22.50 -76.43 -39.57
CA LEU A 750 -22.68 -75.32 -40.53
C LEU A 750 -23.23 -75.92 -41.85
N THR A 751 -24.10 -75.14 -42.46
CA THR A 751 -24.70 -75.56 -43.74
C THR A 751 -24.71 -74.35 -44.68
N ILE A 752 -24.24 -74.53 -45.91
CA ILE A 752 -24.41 -73.58 -47.01
C ILE A 752 -25.69 -73.86 -47.74
N LEU A 753 -26.50 -72.81 -47.85
CA LEU A 753 -27.71 -72.82 -48.62
C LEU A 753 -27.57 -71.98 -49.87
N ASP A 754 -28.08 -72.38 -51.01
CA ASP A 754 -28.19 -71.52 -52.20
C ASP A 754 -29.31 -70.49 -52.02
N LYS A 755 -29.48 -69.65 -52.99
CA LYS A 755 -30.51 -68.55 -52.99
C LYS A 755 -31.95 -69.11 -52.79
N ASP A 756 -32.18 -70.35 -53.17
CA ASP A 756 -33.48 -71.00 -53.09
C ASP A 756 -33.64 -71.81 -51.77
N GLY A 757 -32.68 -71.75 -50.87
CA GLY A 757 -32.68 -72.38 -49.56
C GLY A 757 -32.31 -73.88 -49.55
N LYS A 758 -31.78 -74.37 -50.68
CA LYS A 758 -31.35 -75.79 -50.78
C LYS A 758 -29.91 -75.91 -50.23
N THR A 759 -29.66 -76.95 -49.47
CA THR A 759 -28.30 -77.31 -49.01
C THR A 759 -27.38 -77.61 -50.20
N VAL A 760 -26.29 -76.83 -50.25
CA VAL A 760 -25.19 -77.03 -51.23
C VAL A 760 -24.11 -77.90 -50.59
N GLU A 761 -23.72 -77.58 -49.38
CA GLU A 761 -22.75 -78.35 -48.59
C GLU A 761 -23.07 -78.16 -47.04
N SER A 762 -22.74 -79.20 -46.30
CA SER A 762 -22.91 -79.19 -44.83
C SER A 762 -21.75 -79.87 -44.15
N TRP A 763 -21.20 -79.17 -43.12
CA TRP A 763 -20.06 -79.75 -42.37
C TRP A 763 -20.13 -79.36 -40.89
N THR A 764 -19.27 -79.92 -40.11
CA THR A 764 -19.06 -79.45 -38.70
C THR A 764 -17.77 -78.65 -38.67
N SER A 765 -17.80 -77.47 -38.04
CA SER A 765 -16.65 -76.61 -37.94
C SER A 765 -15.52 -77.32 -37.18
N GLU A 766 -14.31 -77.06 -37.61
CA GLU A 766 -13.07 -77.59 -37.03
C GLU A 766 -12.21 -76.41 -36.48
N GLU A 767 -11.00 -76.75 -36.02
CA GLU A 767 -10.01 -75.72 -35.59
C GLU A 767 -9.39 -74.95 -36.77
N LYS A 768 -9.87 -75.18 -37.98
CA LYS A 768 -9.43 -74.57 -39.23
C LYS A 768 -10.61 -74.15 -40.07
N PRO A 769 -10.47 -73.12 -40.90
CA PRO A 769 -11.50 -72.74 -41.86
C PRO A 769 -11.80 -73.89 -42.84
N HIS A 770 -13.06 -73.97 -43.24
CA HIS A 770 -13.50 -74.88 -44.28
C HIS A 770 -13.36 -74.19 -45.64
N TYR A 771 -12.86 -74.94 -46.63
CA TYR A 771 -12.60 -74.41 -47.95
C TYR A 771 -13.42 -75.22 -49.01
N ILE A 772 -14.03 -74.37 -49.88
CA ILE A 772 -14.86 -74.96 -50.98
C ILE A 772 -14.27 -74.41 -52.27
N GLU A 773 -13.90 -75.32 -53.15
CA GLU A 773 -13.45 -75.05 -54.53
C GLU A 773 -14.56 -75.33 -55.51
N MET A 774 -14.60 -74.59 -56.59
CA MET A 774 -15.55 -74.77 -57.69
C MET A 774 -17.02 -74.54 -57.24
N LEU A 775 -17.26 -73.73 -56.30
CA LEU A 775 -18.62 -73.33 -55.94
C LEU A 775 -19.14 -72.35 -57.03
N PRO A 776 -20.30 -72.68 -57.69
CA PRO A 776 -20.83 -71.78 -58.73
C PRO A 776 -21.06 -70.34 -58.22
N ILE A 777 -20.90 -69.36 -59.12
CA ILE A 777 -21.20 -67.96 -58.83
C ILE A 777 -22.66 -67.85 -58.42
N GLY A 778 -22.91 -67.26 -57.25
CA GLY A 778 -24.26 -67.13 -56.74
C GLY A 778 -24.30 -66.59 -55.28
N GLU A 779 -25.50 -66.32 -54.83
CA GLU A 779 -25.74 -65.94 -53.43
C GLU A 779 -26.00 -67.17 -52.57
N TYR A 780 -25.39 -67.18 -51.41
CA TYR A 780 -25.45 -68.27 -50.46
C TYR A 780 -25.70 -67.75 -49.06
N THR A 781 -26.28 -68.62 -48.24
CA THR A 781 -26.45 -68.31 -46.81
C THR A 781 -25.71 -69.36 -45.99
N LEU A 782 -24.78 -68.94 -45.19
CA LEU A 782 -24.18 -69.83 -44.17
C LEU A 782 -25.06 -69.75 -42.91
N ARG A 783 -25.55 -70.91 -42.54
CA ARG A 783 -26.42 -71.18 -41.43
C ARG A 783 -25.71 -72.02 -40.39
N GLU A 784 -25.87 -71.73 -39.15
CA GLU A 784 -25.50 -72.58 -38.03
C GLU A 784 -26.71 -73.38 -37.57
N GLU A 785 -26.63 -74.66 -37.74
CA GLU A 785 -27.67 -75.65 -37.34
C GLU A 785 -27.56 -75.95 -35.83
N THR A 786 -26.33 -75.98 -35.32
CA THR A 786 -26.03 -76.26 -33.90
C THR A 786 -24.76 -75.51 -33.50
N ALA A 787 -24.86 -74.75 -32.46
CA ALA A 787 -23.68 -74.14 -31.89
C ALA A 787 -22.86 -75.08 -31.00
N PRO A 788 -21.58 -74.84 -30.84
CA PRO A 788 -20.76 -75.60 -29.87
C PRO A 788 -21.25 -75.42 -28.45
N ASP A 789 -20.98 -76.43 -27.58
CA ASP A 789 -21.37 -76.38 -26.17
C ASP A 789 -20.87 -75.14 -25.52
N GLY A 790 -21.79 -74.36 -24.86
CA GLY A 790 -21.49 -73.17 -24.17
C GLY A 790 -21.64 -71.86 -24.97
N TYR A 791 -22.04 -71.96 -26.23
CA TYR A 791 -22.25 -70.81 -27.11
C TYR A 791 -23.72 -70.66 -27.54
N LEU A 792 -24.09 -69.46 -27.97
CA LEU A 792 -25.39 -69.20 -28.56
C LEU A 792 -25.28 -69.51 -30.11
N VAL A 793 -26.35 -69.98 -30.72
CA VAL A 793 -26.38 -70.12 -32.17
C VAL A 793 -26.29 -68.76 -32.81
N ALA A 794 -25.36 -68.55 -33.76
CA ALA A 794 -25.17 -67.29 -34.49
C ALA A 794 -26.30 -67.09 -35.49
N GLU A 795 -26.53 -65.82 -35.82
CA GLU A 795 -27.43 -65.46 -36.92
C GLU A 795 -26.88 -65.89 -38.26
N ASP A 796 -27.75 -66.18 -39.23
CA ASP A 796 -27.38 -66.54 -40.57
C ASP A 796 -26.47 -65.50 -41.22
N VAL A 797 -25.34 -65.93 -41.78
CA VAL A 797 -24.41 -65.08 -42.51
C VAL A 797 -24.65 -65.24 -43.98
N LYS A 798 -25.19 -64.21 -44.66
CA LYS A 798 -25.33 -64.26 -46.13
C LYS A 798 -24.00 -63.87 -46.79
N PHE A 799 -23.59 -64.62 -47.75
CA PHE A 799 -22.42 -64.36 -48.57
C PHE A 799 -22.66 -64.73 -50.03
N THR A 800 -21.88 -64.14 -50.91
CA THR A 800 -22.01 -64.40 -52.34
C THR A 800 -20.70 -65.00 -52.85
N VAL A 801 -20.79 -66.09 -53.52
CA VAL A 801 -19.66 -66.65 -54.23
C VAL A 801 -19.59 -65.97 -55.58
N LYS A 802 -18.51 -65.29 -55.85
CA LYS A 802 -18.22 -64.64 -57.14
C LYS A 802 -17.27 -65.51 -57.91
N ASP A 803 -17.36 -65.41 -59.24
CA ASP A 803 -16.46 -66.02 -60.16
C ASP A 803 -15.05 -65.45 -60.05
N THR A 804 -14.24 -65.98 -59.19
CA THR A 804 -12.91 -65.47 -58.90
C THR A 804 -12.04 -66.61 -58.36
N GLY A 805 -10.77 -66.68 -58.68
CA GLY A 805 -9.78 -67.62 -58.16
C GLY A 805 -9.38 -67.32 -56.71
N GLU A 806 -9.86 -66.21 -56.16
CA GLU A 806 -9.59 -65.83 -54.71
C GLU A 806 -10.50 -66.57 -53.75
N ILE A 807 -9.92 -66.92 -52.59
CA ILE A 807 -10.65 -67.53 -51.51
C ILE A 807 -11.48 -66.43 -50.81
N GLN A 808 -12.81 -66.55 -50.92
CA GLN A 808 -13.71 -65.67 -50.17
C GLN A 808 -13.80 -66.14 -48.71
N LYS A 809 -13.62 -65.16 -47.79
CA LYS A 809 -13.67 -65.46 -46.40
C LYS A 809 -15.01 -65.03 -45.80
N VAL A 810 -15.65 -66.00 -45.19
CA VAL A 810 -16.88 -65.83 -44.45
C VAL A 810 -16.60 -66.19 -42.99
N VAL A 811 -16.96 -65.30 -42.08
CA VAL A 811 -16.73 -65.56 -40.67
C VAL A 811 -18.06 -65.45 -39.95
N MET A 812 -18.41 -66.56 -39.21
CA MET A 812 -19.56 -66.58 -38.34
C MET A 812 -19.03 -66.62 -36.89
N LYS A 813 -19.55 -65.75 -36.06
CA LYS A 813 -19.09 -65.57 -34.66
C LYS A 813 -20.17 -65.97 -33.68
N ASP A 814 -19.78 -66.66 -32.61
CA ASP A 814 -20.67 -66.99 -31.50
C ASP A 814 -20.36 -66.23 -30.22
N GLU A 815 -21.44 -65.99 -29.50
CA GLU A 815 -21.39 -65.42 -28.15
C GLU A 815 -21.55 -66.53 -27.10
N VAL A 816 -20.85 -66.41 -25.99
CA VAL A 816 -20.91 -67.35 -24.87
C VAL A 816 -22.27 -67.34 -24.19
N LYS A 817 -22.88 -68.46 -23.92
CA LYS A 817 -24.15 -68.61 -23.20
C LYS A 817 -23.98 -68.09 -21.75
N PRO A 818 -24.89 -67.27 -21.21
CA PRO A 818 -24.90 -66.99 -19.81
C PRO A 818 -25.13 -68.21 -18.97
N THR A 819 -24.29 -68.52 -18.00
CA THR A 819 -24.40 -69.64 -17.09
C THR A 819 -25.60 -69.41 -16.15
N GLU A 820 -26.70 -70.16 -16.40
CA GLU A 820 -27.79 -70.22 -15.42
C GLU A 820 -27.51 -71.35 -14.44
N THR A 821 -27.63 -71.08 -13.14
CA THR A 821 -27.63 -72.12 -12.11
C THR A 821 -29.01 -72.77 -12.03
N PRO A 822 -29.15 -74.07 -11.91
CA PRO A 822 -30.40 -74.76 -12.09
C PRO A 822 -31.32 -74.67 -10.85
N THR A 823 -32.61 -74.47 -11.08
CA THR A 823 -33.62 -74.86 -10.14
C THR A 823 -34.83 -75.41 -10.89
N GLU A 824 -35.18 -76.50 -10.41
CA GLU A 824 -36.10 -77.52 -10.84
C GLU A 824 -37.47 -77.12 -11.41
N THR A 825 -37.89 -77.88 -12.34
CA THR A 825 -39.24 -78.08 -12.93
C THR A 825 -40.25 -78.45 -11.87
N PRO A 826 -41.62 -78.33 -12.04
CA PRO A 826 -42.33 -78.84 -13.21
C PRO A 826 -43.61 -78.16 -13.65
N GLU A 827 -43.99 -78.47 -14.88
CA GLU A 827 -45.29 -78.84 -15.39
C GLU A 827 -46.46 -77.88 -15.56
N GLU A 828 -46.83 -77.76 -16.67
CA GLU A 828 -48.06 -77.91 -17.43
C GLU A 828 -48.65 -76.67 -18.12
N THR A 829 -48.80 -76.91 -19.42
CA THR A 829 -49.57 -76.26 -20.47
C THR A 829 -51.05 -76.06 -20.10
N PRO A 830 -51.90 -75.44 -20.86
CA PRO A 830 -51.74 -74.61 -22.04
C PRO A 830 -52.70 -73.41 -22.16
N GLU A 831 -52.57 -72.76 -23.23
CA GLU A 831 -53.58 -72.09 -24.09
C GLU A 831 -54.05 -70.66 -23.86
N THR A 832 -53.93 -70.08 -24.91
CA THR A 832 -54.76 -69.18 -25.72
C THR A 832 -54.81 -67.66 -25.47
N THR A 833 -54.41 -67.10 -26.54
CA THR A 833 -55.01 -66.08 -27.35
C THR A 833 -55.08 -64.67 -26.81
N SER A 834 -54.66 -63.85 -27.70
CA SER A 834 -55.14 -62.49 -28.15
C SER A 834 -54.56 -61.28 -27.60
N THR A 835 -53.93 -60.61 -28.51
CA THR A 835 -53.82 -59.19 -28.73
C THR A 835 -55.15 -58.44 -28.45
N PRO A 836 -55.26 -57.13 -28.35
CA PRO A 836 -54.30 -56.01 -28.53
C PRO A 836 -54.54 -54.79 -27.63
N GLU A 837 -53.72 -53.83 -27.88
CA GLU A 837 -53.95 -52.41 -27.88
C GLU A 837 -53.91 -51.59 -26.59
N THR A 838 -53.00 -50.69 -26.79
CA THR A 838 -53.06 -49.21 -26.54
C THR A 838 -53.10 -48.62 -25.14
N LYS A 839 -52.17 -47.72 -25.06
CA LYS A 839 -52.27 -46.37 -24.52
C LYS A 839 -52.14 -46.10 -23.04
N ASP A 840 -51.12 -45.30 -22.92
CA ASP A 840 -51.05 -44.03 -22.21
C ASP A 840 -51.01 -43.98 -20.66
N THR A 841 -50.06 -43.25 -20.38
CA THR A 841 -49.97 -42.16 -19.39
C THR A 841 -49.58 -42.45 -17.97
N GLU A 842 -48.47 -41.80 -17.72
CA GLU A 842 -48.18 -40.99 -16.57
C GLU A 842 -47.85 -41.55 -15.19
N THR A 843 -46.73 -41.10 -14.86
CA THR A 843 -46.36 -40.47 -13.59
C THR A 843 -46.03 -41.28 -12.37
N THR A 844 -44.90 -40.90 -11.97
CA THR A 844 -44.39 -40.60 -10.64
C THR A 844 -43.56 -41.62 -9.88
N LYS A 845 -42.33 -41.13 -9.78
CA LYS A 845 -41.43 -41.11 -8.59
C LYS A 845 -41.29 -42.37 -7.74
N THR A 846 -40.10 -42.88 -7.66
CA THR A 846 -39.13 -42.53 -6.59
C THR A 846 -37.89 -43.41 -6.68
N SER A 847 -36.82 -42.71 -6.64
CA SER A 847 -35.51 -42.98 -6.03
C SER A 847 -35.06 -44.44 -5.85
N THR A 848 -33.98 -44.76 -6.47
CA THR A 848 -32.76 -45.18 -5.73
C THR A 848 -31.56 -45.20 -6.67
N SER A 849 -30.49 -44.61 -6.19
CA SER A 849 -29.22 -44.44 -6.87
C SER A 849 -28.52 -45.78 -7.20
N PRO A 850 -27.81 -45.81 -8.30
CA PRO A 850 -26.67 -46.73 -8.42
C PRO A 850 -25.41 -46.06 -7.90
N LYS A 851 -24.71 -46.72 -7.01
CA LYS A 851 -23.35 -46.42 -6.63
C LYS A 851 -22.41 -46.60 -7.81
N THR A 852 -21.88 -45.56 -8.32
CA THR A 852 -20.61 -45.61 -9.05
C THR A 852 -19.49 -45.33 -8.07
N GLY A 853 -18.67 -46.30 -7.80
CA GLY A 853 -17.44 -46.13 -7.03
C GLY A 853 -16.39 -45.41 -7.87
N ASP A 854 -16.10 -44.21 -7.49
CA ASP A 854 -14.93 -43.48 -8.00
C ASP A 854 -13.77 -43.68 -7.01
N ASN A 855 -12.78 -44.42 -7.41
CA ASN A 855 -11.53 -44.66 -6.71
C ASN A 855 -10.50 -43.60 -7.03
N THR A 856 -10.83 -42.31 -6.75
CA THR A 856 -9.80 -41.25 -6.76
C THR A 856 -9.24 -41.09 -5.36
N PRO A 857 -7.91 -41.21 -5.17
CA PRO A 857 -7.34 -41.15 -3.83
C PRO A 857 -7.50 -39.76 -3.21
N ILE A 858 -8.13 -39.70 -2.05
CA ILE A 858 -8.32 -38.49 -1.20
C ILE A 858 -7.02 -37.73 -0.94
N LEU A 859 -5.87 -38.36 -1.04
CA LEU A 859 -4.53 -37.81 -0.89
C LEU A 859 -4.21 -36.64 -1.86
N PHE A 860 -4.84 -36.64 -3.06
CA PHE A 860 -4.59 -35.57 -4.03
C PHE A 860 -5.19 -34.21 -3.59
N TRP A 861 -6.37 -34.23 -2.98
CA TRP A 861 -7.05 -33.01 -2.50
C TRP A 861 -6.45 -32.44 -1.22
N ILE A 862 -5.86 -33.30 -0.38
CA ILE A 862 -5.16 -32.84 0.85
C ILE A 862 -3.86 -32.12 0.48
N LEU A 863 -3.16 -32.53 -0.56
CA LEU A 863 -1.96 -31.85 -1.06
C LEU A 863 -2.27 -30.47 -1.67
N LEU A 864 -3.40 -30.32 -2.37
CA LEU A 864 -3.83 -29.03 -2.93
C LEU A 864 -4.24 -28.01 -1.85
N ALA A 865 -4.89 -28.47 -0.77
CA ALA A 865 -5.24 -27.64 0.37
C ALA A 865 -4.00 -27.22 1.18
N GLY A 866 -2.97 -28.08 1.29
CA GLY A 866 -1.71 -27.81 1.95
C GLY A 866 -0.89 -26.72 1.26
N VAL A 867 -0.85 -26.71 -0.05
CA VAL A 867 -0.13 -25.69 -0.85
C VAL A 867 -0.82 -24.32 -0.77
N GLY A 868 -2.16 -24.27 -0.71
CA GLY A 868 -2.93 -23.04 -0.54
C GLY A 868 -2.65 -22.36 0.81
N MET A 869 -2.54 -23.12 1.90
CA MET A 869 -2.28 -22.57 3.24
C MET A 869 -0.82 -22.11 3.42
N ALA A 870 0.14 -22.74 2.77
CA ALA A 870 1.54 -22.30 2.80
C ALA A 870 1.76 -20.96 2.08
N GLY A 871 0.98 -20.68 1.04
CA GLY A 871 1.03 -19.40 0.30
C GLY A 871 0.55 -18.19 1.12
N VAL A 872 -0.49 -18.37 1.95
CA VAL A 872 -1.05 -17.29 2.79
C VAL A 872 -0.16 -17.02 4.02
N GLY A 873 0.47 -18.05 4.59
CA GLY A 873 1.41 -17.89 5.72
C GLY A 873 2.70 -17.16 5.33
N GLY A 874 3.21 -17.39 4.12
CA GLY A 874 4.44 -16.77 3.62
C GLY A 874 4.32 -15.26 3.38
N THR A 875 3.17 -14.78 2.94
CA THR A 875 2.93 -13.34 2.69
C THR A 875 2.79 -12.51 3.96
N VAL A 876 2.36 -13.11 5.07
CA VAL A 876 2.22 -12.40 6.37
C VAL A 876 3.58 -12.24 7.07
N ILE A 877 4.50 -13.22 6.92
CA ILE A 877 5.84 -13.18 7.55
C ILE A 877 6.77 -12.17 6.84
N LEU A 878 6.63 -11.98 5.53
CA LEU A 878 7.45 -11.00 4.78
C LEU A 878 7.07 -9.54 5.05
N ARG A 879 5.84 -9.25 5.48
CA ARG A 879 5.42 -7.87 5.85
C ARG A 879 5.92 -7.41 7.22
N LYS A 880 6.29 -8.32 8.13
CA LYS A 880 6.81 -7.96 9.45
C LYS A 880 8.32 -7.67 9.49
N LYS A 881 9.06 -7.97 8.44
CA LYS A 881 10.53 -7.72 8.37
C LYS A 881 10.94 -6.41 7.68
N LYS A 882 9.97 -5.57 7.26
CA LYS A 882 10.27 -4.27 6.61
C LYS A 882 9.88 -3.04 7.45
N LYS A 883 9.78 -3.20 8.79
CA LYS A 883 9.71 -2.06 9.71
C LYS A 883 10.75 -2.25 10.81
N LYS A 884 11.96 -1.96 10.47
CA LYS A 884 13.02 -1.40 11.34
C LYS A 884 13.96 -0.58 10.48
#